data_657561efef2401bb5a87db70d3249909
#
_entry.id   657561efef2401bb5a87db70d3249909
#
_cell.length_a   1.000
_cell.length_b   1.000
_cell.length_c   1.000
_cell.angle_alpha   90.00
_cell.angle_beta   90.00
_cell.angle_gamma   90.00
#
_symmetry.space_group_name_H-M   'P 1'
#
loop_
_entity.id
_entity.type
_entity.pdbx_description
1 polymer ?
#
loop_
_entity_poly.entity_id
_entity_poly.type
_entity_poly.pdbx_seq_one_letter_code
_entity_poly.pdbx_strand_id
1 'polypeptide(L)'
;MFRPLVFLSLLFGVMMQTSNYAKADEGMWLFNDLPTKLLKERYGFEPSRAWAEHLMKSCVRFNVGGSASFISSTGLVLTNHHVGSDTLYKLSTPERNIMDVGFLAQSTDQELKAPDLELNQLVDIKDVTAEIQGAVTDEMTTEQAVAARRAIIAKIEKSALDETGLKSTVTTLYGGGRYHLYQYKKYTDVRLVWAPETAIAFFGGDADNFEYPRYCLDACIFRVYEHEKPAKIEHFLQWSETGPKENDVAFVAGNPGRTSRIFTMDAIKFQRDLSLPYVMNSLRRREILLQQYGLRGTEQVRRARDDLFGVQNSRKARLGMLAGLQDPQVLSDKSAAEKDLLAAINADPKLKPLAAAWQTISETTAKRAEQLGQGSAVNSQLFGIALELVQMAEEDQKPSGERLPQFADAGRESLLQQLYSEAPIYLDLDQVLLADSIAKTLEQRGFDDSLSQEILAGKGPADRAAELMSGTELLSVENRKNIAAGGIDAIKNSKDPLIQLAKIINPEVRRIRIITDQLDEQDKQAYAKIAEARFAVEGTSSYPDATFTLRLAFGPVMGYEQDGQQIPAWTNIGGAFEHEQKHQGQADYVLPASWKKAQTSLTKSTPFNFVSTADIIGGNSGSPVVNRAGELVGLIFDGNVQSLSGNYIYTDKQARSVSVHSSAIREALQTVYGADGIVKELGK
;
A
#
# COMPACT_ATOMS: atom_id res chain seq x y z
N MET A 1 18.65 39.84 77.66
CA MET A 1 19.04 38.49 77.29
C MET A 1 18.27 38.11 76.04
N PHE A 2 18.82 38.33 74.84
CA PHE A 2 18.22 37.95 73.59
C PHE A 2 18.90 36.67 73.09
N ARG A 3 18.11 35.63 72.79
CA ARG A 3 18.56 34.42 72.09
C ARG A 3 18.19 34.53 70.61
N PRO A 4 19.05 34.26 69.66
CA PRO A 4 18.70 34.23 68.25
C PRO A 4 18.12 32.87 67.88
N LEU A 5 16.98 32.89 67.13
CA LEU A 5 16.41 31.75 66.44
C LEU A 5 17.24 31.48 65.17
N VAL A 6 17.74 30.27 65.06
CA VAL A 6 18.37 29.74 63.82
C VAL A 6 17.26 29.15 62.94
N PHE A 7 17.00 29.76 61.78
CA PHE A 7 16.14 29.19 60.76
C PHE A 7 16.95 28.17 59.92
N LEU A 8 16.60 26.91 60.04
CA LEU A 8 17.12 25.83 59.24
C LEU A 8 16.28 25.70 57.96
N SER A 9 16.75 26.24 56.83
CA SER A 9 16.11 26.10 55.52
C SER A 9 16.39 24.70 54.96
N LEU A 10 15.38 23.81 54.98
CA LEU A 10 15.41 22.56 54.24
C LEU A 10 15.14 22.86 52.74
N LEU A 11 16.18 22.80 51.93
CA LEU A 11 16.06 22.72 50.48
C LEU A 11 15.54 21.31 50.11
N PHE A 12 14.23 21.24 49.79
CA PHE A 12 13.67 20.09 49.08
C PHE A 12 14.11 20.18 47.62
N GLY A 13 15.15 19.47 47.27
CA GLY A 13 15.51 19.21 45.88
C GLY A 13 14.42 18.33 45.22
N VAL A 14 13.51 18.95 44.49
CA VAL A 14 12.66 18.21 43.54
C VAL A 14 13.58 17.69 42.44
N MET A 15 13.99 16.43 42.55
CA MET A 15 14.48 15.68 41.40
C MET A 15 13.32 15.59 40.40
N MET A 16 13.29 16.51 39.44
CA MET A 16 12.58 16.25 38.20
C MET A 16 13.21 14.99 37.58
N GLN A 17 12.59 13.86 37.79
CA GLN A 17 12.78 12.71 36.90
C GLN A 17 12.34 13.21 35.53
N THR A 18 13.28 13.64 34.70
CA THR A 18 13.09 13.70 33.26
C THR A 18 12.81 12.25 32.86
N SER A 19 11.51 11.94 32.70
CA SER A 19 11.12 10.74 31.98
C SER A 19 11.81 10.87 30.61
N ASN A 20 12.88 10.10 30.42
CA ASN A 20 13.41 9.83 29.10
C ASN A 20 12.30 9.11 28.33
N TYR A 21 11.34 9.87 27.78
CA TYR A 21 10.56 9.36 26.67
C TYR A 21 11.61 9.05 25.60
N ALA A 22 11.82 7.77 25.33
CA ALA A 22 12.62 7.34 24.21
C ALA A 22 12.10 8.10 22.98
N LYS A 23 12.97 8.83 22.31
CA LYS A 23 12.59 9.50 21.06
C LYS A 23 11.96 8.44 20.16
N ALA A 24 10.82 8.78 19.57
CA ALA A 24 10.08 7.95 18.63
C ALA A 24 11.00 7.22 17.63
N ASP A 25 10.65 5.97 17.30
CA ASP A 25 11.38 5.17 16.30
C ASP A 25 10.87 5.47 14.89
N GLU A 26 10.68 6.75 14.62
CA GLU A 26 10.26 7.23 13.32
C GLU A 26 11.22 6.77 12.22
N GLY A 27 10.69 6.20 11.15
CA GLY A 27 11.45 5.92 9.93
C GLY A 27 11.12 4.60 9.25
N MET A 28 11.06 4.69 7.91
CA MET A 28 10.94 3.57 6.98
C MET A 28 12.25 3.52 6.18
N TRP A 29 13.25 2.84 6.73
CA TRP A 29 14.64 2.90 6.31
C TRP A 29 14.94 2.07 5.08
N LEU A 30 15.83 2.55 4.23
CA LEU A 30 16.31 1.82 3.06
C LEU A 30 17.21 0.65 3.48
N PHE A 31 17.09 -0.52 2.85
CA PHE A 31 17.95 -1.68 3.15
C PHE A 31 19.42 -1.47 2.78
N ASN A 32 19.72 -0.58 1.84
CA ASN A 32 21.08 -0.17 1.50
C ASN A 32 21.58 1.06 2.29
N ASP A 33 20.78 1.61 3.22
CA ASP A 33 21.15 2.73 4.11
C ASP A 33 20.42 2.59 5.45
N LEU A 34 20.72 1.51 6.19
CA LEU A 34 20.14 1.23 7.51
C LEU A 34 20.70 2.14 8.59
N PRO A 35 19.89 2.55 9.59
CA PRO A 35 20.30 3.42 10.68
C PRO A 35 21.08 2.65 11.77
N THR A 36 22.20 2.02 11.39
CA THR A 36 22.98 1.13 12.28
C THR A 36 23.43 1.79 13.56
N LYS A 37 23.84 3.07 13.50
CA LYS A 37 24.22 3.86 14.67
C LYS A 37 23.03 4.02 15.63
N LEU A 38 21.87 4.38 15.12
CA LEU A 38 20.65 4.58 15.91
C LEU A 38 20.23 3.26 16.59
N LEU A 39 20.24 2.15 15.85
CA LEU A 39 19.90 0.82 16.38
C LEU A 39 20.86 0.38 17.48
N LYS A 40 22.16 0.64 17.30
CA LYS A 40 23.18 0.33 18.31
C LYS A 40 23.00 1.17 19.58
N GLU A 41 22.78 2.48 19.43
CA GLU A 41 22.63 3.40 20.56
C GLU A 41 21.36 3.15 21.37
N ARG A 42 20.22 2.86 20.69
CA ARG A 42 18.93 2.70 21.37
C ARG A 42 18.69 1.28 21.88
N TYR A 43 19.05 0.29 21.08
CA TYR A 43 18.66 -1.10 21.32
C TYR A 43 19.86 -2.03 21.56
N GLY A 44 21.11 -1.51 21.49
CA GLY A 44 22.29 -2.36 21.57
C GLY A 44 22.37 -3.40 20.43
N PHE A 45 21.71 -3.12 19.30
CA PHE A 45 21.64 -4.01 18.15
C PHE A 45 22.35 -3.41 16.94
N GLU A 46 23.29 -4.16 16.39
CA GLU A 46 24.04 -3.78 15.19
C GLU A 46 23.80 -4.84 14.12
N PRO A 47 22.83 -4.63 13.18
CA PRO A 47 22.54 -5.60 12.15
C PRO A 47 23.75 -5.82 11.26
N SER A 48 24.14 -7.08 11.07
CA SER A 48 25.20 -7.43 10.12
C SER A 48 24.66 -7.27 8.68
N ARG A 49 25.57 -7.08 7.72
CA ARG A 49 25.21 -7.08 6.30
C ARG A 49 24.48 -8.36 5.89
N ALA A 50 24.94 -9.51 6.40
CA ALA A 50 24.29 -10.81 6.12
C ALA A 50 22.86 -10.88 6.68
N TRP A 51 22.60 -10.34 7.88
CA TRP A 51 21.26 -10.25 8.45
C TRP A 51 20.34 -9.38 7.58
N ALA A 52 20.82 -8.19 7.19
CA ALA A 52 20.05 -7.29 6.35
C ALA A 52 19.74 -7.88 4.95
N GLU A 53 20.74 -8.51 4.33
CA GLU A 53 20.59 -9.16 3.03
C GLU A 53 19.64 -10.37 3.10
N HIS A 54 19.75 -11.19 4.14
CA HIS A 54 18.86 -12.32 4.36
C HIS A 54 17.42 -11.86 4.52
N LEU A 55 17.16 -10.86 5.39
CA LEU A 55 15.82 -10.31 5.59
C LEU A 55 15.28 -9.66 4.32
N MET A 56 16.09 -8.86 3.60
CA MET A 56 15.70 -8.25 2.34
C MET A 56 15.24 -9.28 1.31
N LYS A 57 16.04 -10.34 1.13
CA LYS A 57 15.76 -11.39 0.13
C LYS A 57 14.68 -12.38 0.57
N SER A 58 14.33 -12.42 1.87
CA SER A 58 13.19 -13.19 2.36
C SER A 58 11.85 -12.51 2.11
N CYS A 59 11.83 -11.20 1.81
CA CYS A 59 10.61 -10.44 1.57
C CYS A 59 10.21 -10.42 0.10
N VAL A 60 8.90 -10.38 -0.15
CA VAL A 60 8.33 -10.24 -1.49
C VAL A 60 7.22 -9.19 -1.49
N ARG A 61 7.03 -8.54 -2.64
CA ARG A 61 5.97 -7.56 -2.88
C ARG A 61 4.92 -8.15 -3.79
N PHE A 62 3.65 -8.02 -3.40
CA PHE A 62 2.51 -8.37 -4.24
C PHE A 62 2.25 -7.27 -5.28
N ASN A 63 1.95 -7.63 -6.53
CA ASN A 63 1.63 -6.66 -7.60
C ASN A 63 0.30 -5.93 -7.35
N VAL A 64 -0.65 -6.57 -6.68
CA VAL A 64 -1.96 -6.01 -6.31
C VAL A 64 -1.93 -5.11 -5.07
N GLY A 65 -0.76 -4.97 -4.45
CA GLY A 65 -0.56 -4.20 -3.21
C GLY A 65 -0.27 -5.10 -2.02
N GLY A 66 0.55 -4.61 -1.10
CA GLY A 66 0.93 -5.36 0.10
C GLY A 66 2.28 -6.07 -0.01
N SER A 67 2.63 -6.70 1.10
CA SER A 67 3.91 -7.35 1.36
C SER A 67 3.71 -8.81 1.72
N ALA A 68 4.77 -9.59 1.70
CA ALA A 68 4.81 -10.97 2.14
C ALA A 68 6.24 -11.40 2.45
N SER A 69 6.41 -12.63 2.92
CA SER A 69 7.72 -13.23 3.09
C SER A 69 7.74 -14.72 2.75
N PHE A 70 8.87 -15.20 2.27
CA PHE A 70 9.15 -16.63 2.21
C PHE A 70 9.32 -17.21 3.63
N ILE A 71 8.66 -18.32 3.88
CA ILE A 71 8.67 -19.03 5.18
C ILE A 71 9.10 -20.49 5.06
N SER A 72 9.53 -20.94 3.88
CA SER A 72 10.12 -22.26 3.68
C SER A 72 11.08 -22.26 2.49
N SER A 73 11.98 -23.24 2.49
CA SER A 73 12.90 -23.51 1.37
C SER A 73 12.21 -24.03 0.11
N THR A 74 10.94 -24.41 0.19
CA THR A 74 10.12 -24.93 -0.91
C THR A 74 9.05 -23.95 -1.37
N GLY A 75 9.27 -22.67 -1.12
CA GLY A 75 8.52 -21.58 -1.74
C GLY A 75 7.22 -21.20 -1.07
N LEU A 76 6.94 -21.61 0.19
CA LEU A 76 5.80 -21.07 0.93
C LEU A 76 5.98 -19.57 1.18
N VAL A 77 4.92 -18.81 0.95
CA VAL A 77 4.84 -17.36 1.11
C VAL A 77 3.71 -17.02 2.07
N LEU A 78 4.04 -16.34 3.16
CA LEU A 78 3.07 -15.85 4.14
C LEU A 78 2.72 -14.38 3.82
N THR A 79 1.42 -14.09 3.79
CA THR A 79 0.87 -12.73 3.69
C THR A 79 -0.45 -12.64 4.47
N ASN A 80 -1.14 -11.50 4.40
CA ASN A 80 -2.48 -11.38 4.99
C ASN A 80 -3.55 -12.03 4.11
N HIS A 81 -4.66 -12.39 4.75
CA HIS A 81 -5.88 -12.79 4.03
C HIS A 81 -6.38 -11.64 3.14
N HIS A 82 -6.42 -10.40 3.64
CA HIS A 82 -6.88 -9.27 2.86
C HIS A 82 -5.93 -8.88 1.70
N VAL A 83 -4.62 -9.15 1.80
CA VAL A 83 -3.69 -9.01 0.66
C VAL A 83 -3.94 -10.09 -0.39
N GLY A 84 -4.29 -11.30 0.05
CA GLY A 84 -4.69 -12.39 -0.82
C GLY A 84 -6.12 -12.31 -1.35
N SER A 85 -6.97 -11.40 -0.84
CA SER A 85 -8.42 -11.38 -1.07
C SER A 85 -8.80 -11.33 -2.54
N ASP A 86 -8.09 -10.53 -3.34
CA ASP A 86 -8.27 -10.47 -4.78
C ASP A 86 -8.15 -11.86 -5.44
N THR A 87 -7.13 -12.63 -5.07
CA THR A 87 -6.95 -14.01 -5.57
C THR A 87 -8.04 -14.94 -5.03
N LEU A 88 -8.37 -14.85 -3.73
CA LEU A 88 -9.44 -15.68 -3.13
C LEU A 88 -10.78 -15.41 -3.81
N TYR A 89 -11.09 -14.15 -4.10
CA TYR A 89 -12.27 -13.72 -4.81
C TYR A 89 -12.31 -14.29 -6.26
N LYS A 90 -11.20 -14.16 -7.00
CA LYS A 90 -11.08 -14.65 -8.39
C LYS A 90 -11.19 -16.17 -8.48
N LEU A 91 -10.77 -16.91 -7.47
CA LEU A 91 -10.88 -18.37 -7.38
C LEU A 91 -12.22 -18.85 -6.81
N SER A 92 -13.05 -17.94 -6.28
CA SER A 92 -14.37 -18.29 -5.72
C SER A 92 -15.43 -18.42 -6.79
N THR A 93 -16.31 -19.45 -6.64
CA THR A 93 -17.48 -19.66 -7.48
C THR A 93 -18.76 -19.59 -6.63
N PRO A 94 -19.97 -19.51 -7.24
CA PRO A 94 -21.23 -19.60 -6.50
C PRO A 94 -21.36 -20.89 -5.67
N GLU A 95 -20.78 -22.01 -6.15
CA GLU A 95 -20.83 -23.33 -5.51
C GLU A 95 -19.79 -23.46 -4.40
N ARG A 96 -18.67 -22.73 -4.50
CA ARG A 96 -17.57 -22.75 -3.54
C ARG A 96 -16.99 -21.35 -3.35
N ASN A 97 -17.54 -20.60 -2.41
CA ASN A 97 -17.00 -19.30 -2.04
C ASN A 97 -15.86 -19.46 -1.02
N ILE A 98 -14.62 -19.43 -1.51
CA ILE A 98 -13.41 -19.60 -0.68
C ILE A 98 -13.35 -18.55 0.44
N MET A 99 -13.83 -17.34 0.20
CA MET A 99 -13.90 -16.28 1.20
C MET A 99 -14.74 -16.68 2.44
N ASP A 100 -15.80 -17.45 2.24
CA ASP A 100 -16.71 -17.84 3.32
C ASP A 100 -16.32 -19.15 4.00
N VAL A 101 -15.74 -20.09 3.25
CA VAL A 101 -15.47 -21.45 3.76
C VAL A 101 -13.98 -21.73 4.01
N GLY A 102 -13.11 -20.80 3.64
CA GLY A 102 -11.67 -21.01 3.70
C GLY A 102 -11.16 -21.99 2.63
N PHE A 103 -9.87 -22.25 2.64
CA PHE A 103 -9.19 -23.18 1.76
C PHE A 103 -7.98 -23.82 2.44
N LEU A 104 -7.77 -25.12 2.23
CA LEU A 104 -6.55 -25.83 2.59
C LEU A 104 -6.25 -26.88 1.52
N ALA A 105 -5.09 -26.77 0.88
CA ALA A 105 -4.53 -27.82 0.03
C ALA A 105 -3.86 -28.88 0.91
N GLN A 106 -4.27 -30.15 0.76
CA GLN A 106 -3.67 -31.28 1.48
C GLN A 106 -2.38 -31.78 0.81
N SER A 107 -2.15 -31.40 -0.46
CA SER A 107 -0.99 -31.76 -1.26
C SER A 107 -0.76 -30.71 -2.35
N THR A 108 0.42 -30.67 -2.94
CA THR A 108 0.82 -29.66 -3.95
C THR A 108 -0.02 -29.69 -5.23
N ASP A 109 -0.62 -30.84 -5.57
CA ASP A 109 -1.54 -30.97 -6.71
C ASP A 109 -2.92 -30.35 -6.48
N GLN A 110 -3.27 -30.05 -5.22
CA GLN A 110 -4.51 -29.36 -4.83
C GLN A 110 -4.33 -27.84 -4.70
N GLU A 111 -3.09 -27.34 -4.78
CA GLU A 111 -2.82 -25.92 -4.69
C GLU A 111 -3.39 -25.17 -5.92
N LEU A 112 -4.18 -24.11 -5.68
CA LEU A 112 -4.92 -23.41 -6.74
C LEU A 112 -4.10 -22.29 -7.34
N LYS A 113 -3.87 -22.33 -8.65
CA LYS A 113 -3.11 -21.31 -9.38
C LYS A 113 -3.88 -19.98 -9.41
N ALA A 114 -3.21 -18.91 -8.96
CA ALA A 114 -3.74 -17.56 -9.08
C ALA A 114 -3.74 -17.09 -10.54
N PRO A 115 -4.81 -16.46 -11.05
CA PRO A 115 -4.93 -16.12 -12.48
C PRO A 115 -3.90 -15.11 -12.99
N ASP A 116 -3.54 -14.11 -12.17
CA ASP A 116 -2.75 -12.95 -12.59
C ASP A 116 -1.84 -12.39 -11.48
N LEU A 117 -1.61 -13.17 -10.41
CA LEU A 117 -0.77 -12.76 -9.31
C LEU A 117 0.71 -12.79 -9.70
N GLU A 118 1.40 -11.68 -9.43
CA GLU A 118 2.84 -11.54 -9.59
C GLU A 118 3.48 -11.20 -8.24
N LEU A 119 4.50 -11.96 -7.84
CA LEU A 119 5.32 -11.69 -6.68
C LEU A 119 6.71 -11.22 -7.09
N ASN A 120 7.20 -10.17 -6.44
CA ASN A 120 8.48 -9.55 -6.74
C ASN A 120 9.40 -9.62 -5.53
N GLN A 121 10.46 -10.45 -5.60
CA GLN A 121 11.51 -10.57 -4.60
C GLN A 121 12.63 -9.56 -4.90
N LEU A 122 12.93 -8.66 -3.97
CA LEU A 122 14.02 -7.71 -4.14
C LEU A 122 15.37 -8.42 -4.07
N VAL A 123 16.19 -8.24 -5.13
CA VAL A 123 17.52 -8.89 -5.27
C VAL A 123 18.64 -7.89 -5.06
N ASP A 124 18.53 -6.68 -5.64
CA ASP A 124 19.58 -5.67 -5.63
C ASP A 124 19.03 -4.25 -5.66
N ILE A 125 19.80 -3.31 -5.11
CA ILE A 125 19.52 -1.87 -5.11
C ILE A 125 20.77 -1.12 -5.55
N LYS A 126 20.68 -0.32 -6.64
CA LYS A 126 21.79 0.49 -7.16
C LYS A 126 21.43 1.97 -7.11
N ASP A 127 22.35 2.82 -6.68
CA ASP A 127 22.20 4.27 -6.79
C ASP A 127 22.48 4.70 -8.23
N VAL A 128 21.49 5.33 -8.87
CA VAL A 128 21.56 5.86 -10.24
C VAL A 128 21.30 7.37 -10.28
N THR A 129 21.46 8.03 -9.13
CA THR A 129 21.15 9.44 -8.94
C THR A 129 21.93 10.34 -9.91
N ALA A 130 23.26 10.14 -10.00
CA ALA A 130 24.11 10.98 -10.83
C ALA A 130 23.76 10.90 -12.32
N GLU A 131 23.39 9.70 -12.80
CA GLU A 131 23.02 9.49 -14.21
C GLU A 131 21.69 10.17 -14.54
N ILE A 132 20.69 10.11 -13.65
CA ILE A 132 19.39 10.71 -13.89
C ILE A 132 19.44 12.23 -13.72
N GLN A 133 20.13 12.74 -12.71
CA GLN A 133 20.28 14.17 -12.50
C GLN A 133 21.09 14.82 -13.62
N GLY A 134 22.13 14.13 -14.11
CA GLY A 134 22.93 14.62 -15.22
C GLY A 134 22.20 14.70 -16.57
N ALA A 135 21.05 14.02 -16.70
CA ALA A 135 20.24 14.07 -17.91
C ALA A 135 19.28 15.27 -17.96
N VAL A 136 19.09 16.01 -16.85
CA VAL A 136 18.20 17.18 -16.75
C VAL A 136 19.03 18.39 -16.36
N THR A 137 19.01 19.46 -17.17
CA THR A 137 19.76 20.69 -16.92
C THR A 137 18.83 21.86 -16.60
N ASP A 138 19.37 22.90 -15.97
CA ASP A 138 18.60 24.09 -15.58
C ASP A 138 18.11 24.92 -16.79
N GLU A 139 18.69 24.72 -17.98
CA GLU A 139 18.27 25.41 -19.21
C GLU A 139 17.07 24.73 -19.89
N MET A 140 16.69 23.53 -19.49
CA MET A 140 15.56 22.80 -20.06
C MET A 140 14.21 23.43 -19.65
N THR A 141 13.27 23.49 -20.59
CA THR A 141 11.87 23.74 -20.23
C THR A 141 11.33 22.56 -19.42
N THR A 142 10.22 22.76 -18.72
CA THR A 142 9.58 21.68 -17.93
C THR A 142 9.25 20.46 -18.80
N GLU A 143 8.76 20.68 -20.03
CA GLU A 143 8.46 19.61 -21.00
C GLU A 143 9.72 18.85 -21.42
N GLN A 144 10.82 19.56 -21.66
CA GLN A 144 12.11 18.94 -21.99
C GLN A 144 12.65 18.13 -20.81
N ALA A 145 12.54 18.65 -19.59
CA ALA A 145 12.96 17.95 -18.38
C ALA A 145 12.13 16.68 -18.13
N VAL A 146 10.80 16.72 -18.32
CA VAL A 146 9.92 15.54 -18.28
C VAL A 146 10.37 14.49 -19.29
N ALA A 147 10.60 14.90 -20.54
CA ALA A 147 11.01 13.98 -21.60
C ALA A 147 12.40 13.37 -21.36
N ALA A 148 13.38 14.19 -20.98
CA ALA A 148 14.74 13.74 -20.70
C ALA A 148 14.79 12.76 -19.54
N ARG A 149 14.09 13.07 -18.44
CA ARG A 149 14.02 12.20 -17.26
C ARG A 149 13.35 10.86 -17.59
N ARG A 150 12.25 10.88 -18.34
CA ARG A 150 11.55 9.66 -18.80
C ARG A 150 12.47 8.80 -19.67
N ALA A 151 13.16 9.40 -20.63
CA ALA A 151 14.05 8.69 -21.55
C ALA A 151 15.22 8.01 -20.82
N ILE A 152 15.88 8.71 -19.88
CA ILE A 152 17.01 8.14 -19.15
C ILE A 152 16.56 7.03 -18.21
N ILE A 153 15.42 7.18 -17.53
CA ILE A 153 14.84 6.13 -16.65
C ILE A 153 14.54 4.88 -17.49
N ALA A 154 13.80 5.02 -18.59
CA ALA A 154 13.49 3.88 -19.48
C ALA A 154 14.74 3.19 -20.02
N LYS A 155 15.80 3.94 -20.32
CA LYS A 155 17.10 3.40 -20.75
C LYS A 155 17.76 2.58 -19.65
N ILE A 156 17.82 3.11 -18.41
CA ILE A 156 18.44 2.42 -17.26
C ILE A 156 17.67 1.13 -16.96
N GLU A 157 16.35 1.19 -16.90
CA GLU A 157 15.49 0.02 -16.61
C GLU A 157 15.62 -1.05 -17.69
N LYS A 158 15.62 -0.66 -18.97
CA LYS A 158 15.78 -1.59 -20.09
C LYS A 158 17.17 -2.21 -20.10
N SER A 159 18.23 -1.42 -19.94
CA SER A 159 19.60 -1.96 -19.90
C SER A 159 19.77 -2.96 -18.78
N ALA A 160 19.25 -2.65 -17.58
CA ALA A 160 19.31 -3.55 -16.44
C ALA A 160 18.51 -4.85 -16.66
N LEU A 161 17.34 -4.77 -17.31
CA LEU A 161 16.55 -5.95 -17.68
C LEU A 161 17.29 -6.81 -18.71
N ASP A 162 17.86 -6.20 -19.76
CA ASP A 162 18.60 -6.91 -20.83
C ASP A 162 19.86 -7.60 -20.30
N GLU A 163 20.54 -6.98 -19.32
CA GLU A 163 21.78 -7.52 -18.73
C GLU A 163 21.53 -8.65 -17.72
N THR A 164 20.43 -8.55 -16.95
CA THR A 164 20.22 -9.43 -15.78
C THR A 164 19.02 -10.36 -15.90
N GLY A 165 18.08 -10.07 -16.80
CA GLY A 165 16.77 -10.72 -16.87
C GLY A 165 15.85 -10.39 -15.70
N LEU A 166 16.28 -9.48 -14.79
CA LEU A 166 15.48 -9.09 -13.61
C LEU A 166 14.56 -7.92 -13.95
N LYS A 167 13.34 -7.97 -13.41
CA LYS A 167 12.45 -6.81 -13.46
C LYS A 167 13.11 -5.64 -12.75
N SER A 168 13.32 -4.56 -13.47
CA SER A 168 14.09 -3.40 -13.02
C SER A 168 13.21 -2.15 -13.00
N THR A 169 13.24 -1.39 -11.91
CA THR A 169 12.42 -0.19 -11.73
C THR A 169 13.22 0.90 -11.01
N VAL A 170 13.26 2.09 -11.59
CA VAL A 170 13.87 3.27 -10.94
C VAL A 170 12.84 3.90 -9.99
N THR A 171 13.27 4.11 -8.76
CA THR A 171 12.45 4.74 -7.71
C THR A 171 13.02 6.12 -7.37
N THR A 172 12.14 7.11 -7.37
CA THR A 172 12.43 8.47 -6.90
C THR A 172 12.36 8.52 -5.38
N LEU A 173 13.43 8.98 -4.73
CA LEU A 173 13.56 9.12 -3.28
C LEU A 173 13.77 10.59 -2.91
N TYR A 174 13.42 10.95 -1.65
CA TYR A 174 13.56 12.34 -1.14
C TYR A 174 12.94 13.39 -2.06
N GLY A 175 11.76 13.06 -2.65
CA GLY A 175 11.06 13.96 -3.54
C GLY A 175 11.77 14.27 -4.87
N GLY A 176 12.85 13.60 -5.23
CA GLY A 176 13.68 13.84 -6.42
C GLY A 176 15.16 14.09 -6.08
N GLY A 177 15.51 14.10 -4.79
CA GLY A 177 16.90 14.27 -4.34
C GLY A 177 17.79 13.08 -4.64
N ARG A 178 17.21 11.86 -4.71
CA ARG A 178 17.95 10.62 -5.06
C ARG A 178 17.10 9.70 -5.94
N TYR A 179 17.77 8.80 -6.68
CA TYR A 179 17.17 7.80 -7.54
C TYR A 179 17.88 6.48 -7.38
N HIS A 180 17.11 5.43 -7.03
CA HIS A 180 17.67 4.08 -6.92
C HIS A 180 17.00 3.15 -7.92
N LEU A 181 17.76 2.28 -8.56
CA LEU A 181 17.31 1.17 -9.37
C LEU A 181 17.09 -0.03 -8.47
N TYR A 182 15.87 -0.52 -8.41
CA TYR A 182 15.48 -1.74 -7.70
C TYR A 182 15.33 -2.88 -8.69
N GLN A 183 16.02 -4.00 -8.44
CA GLN A 183 15.99 -5.18 -9.30
C GLN A 183 15.30 -6.33 -8.59
N TYR A 184 14.30 -6.93 -9.26
CA TYR A 184 13.44 -7.95 -8.67
C TYR A 184 13.48 -9.24 -9.46
N LYS A 185 13.58 -10.38 -8.77
CA LYS A 185 13.18 -11.67 -9.30
C LYS A 185 11.65 -11.78 -9.22
N LYS A 186 11.04 -12.09 -10.37
CA LYS A 186 9.59 -12.16 -10.53
C LYS A 186 9.13 -13.61 -10.50
N TYR A 187 8.01 -13.87 -9.81
CA TYR A 187 7.30 -15.15 -9.81
C TYR A 187 5.86 -14.92 -10.28
N THR A 188 5.42 -15.69 -11.29
CA THR A 188 4.10 -15.59 -11.94
C THR A 188 3.29 -16.89 -11.87
N ASP A 189 3.90 -18.02 -11.49
CA ASP A 189 3.18 -19.21 -11.08
C ASP A 189 3.11 -19.21 -9.55
N VAL A 190 2.04 -18.62 -9.04
CA VAL A 190 1.76 -18.49 -7.60
C VAL A 190 0.47 -19.24 -7.31
N ARG A 191 0.49 -20.10 -6.30
CA ARG A 191 -0.64 -20.96 -5.99
C ARG A 191 -1.08 -20.78 -4.53
N LEU A 192 -2.40 -20.74 -4.32
CA LEU A 192 -3.01 -20.69 -2.99
C LEU A 192 -2.84 -22.04 -2.30
N VAL A 193 -2.30 -22.02 -1.07
CA VAL A 193 -2.08 -23.17 -0.22
C VAL A 193 -3.08 -23.22 0.92
N TRP A 194 -3.28 -22.09 1.60
CA TRP A 194 -4.18 -21.98 2.74
C TRP A 194 -4.70 -20.56 2.90
N ALA A 195 -5.99 -20.45 3.21
CA ALA A 195 -6.65 -19.24 3.68
C ALA A 195 -7.75 -19.60 4.69
N PRO A 196 -7.87 -18.89 5.82
CA PRO A 196 -8.99 -19.04 6.74
C PRO A 196 -10.27 -18.42 6.13
N GLU A 197 -11.40 -18.63 6.80
CA GLU A 197 -12.65 -17.93 6.49
C GLU A 197 -12.52 -16.41 6.77
N THR A 198 -13.11 -15.57 5.94
CA THR A 198 -13.15 -14.11 6.15
C THR A 198 -13.71 -13.74 7.53
N ALA A 199 -14.64 -14.53 8.06
CA ALA A 199 -15.26 -14.30 9.36
C ALA A 199 -14.27 -14.28 10.53
N ILE A 200 -13.09 -14.91 10.41
CA ILE A 200 -12.00 -14.81 11.40
C ILE A 200 -10.84 -13.95 10.89
N ALA A 201 -10.60 -13.92 9.59
CA ALA A 201 -9.54 -13.07 9.03
C ALA A 201 -9.85 -11.58 9.19
N PHE A 202 -11.14 -11.21 9.12
CA PHE A 202 -11.64 -9.84 9.28
C PHE A 202 -12.75 -9.79 10.35
N PHE A 203 -12.51 -10.43 11.50
CA PHE A 203 -13.45 -10.48 12.62
C PHE A 203 -13.68 -9.08 13.19
N GLY A 204 -14.96 -8.70 13.38
CA GLY A 204 -15.38 -7.36 13.76
C GLY A 204 -15.65 -6.41 12.58
N GLY A 205 -15.35 -6.82 11.35
CA GLY A 205 -15.70 -6.09 10.13
C GLY A 205 -15.13 -4.66 10.04
N ASP A 206 -15.83 -3.78 9.32
CA ASP A 206 -15.43 -2.36 9.18
C ASP A 206 -15.44 -1.60 10.52
N ALA A 207 -16.24 -2.05 11.49
CA ALA A 207 -16.31 -1.41 12.82
C ALA A 207 -14.96 -1.49 13.54
N ASP A 208 -14.34 -2.69 13.55
CA ASP A 208 -13.06 -2.93 14.23
C ASP A 208 -11.83 -2.66 13.33
N ASN A 209 -12.02 -2.36 12.05
CA ASN A 209 -10.93 -2.02 11.14
C ASN A 209 -10.20 -0.76 11.61
N PHE A 210 -8.87 -0.76 11.65
CA PHE A 210 -8.03 0.29 12.25
C PHE A 210 -8.29 0.54 13.75
N GLU A 211 -8.84 -0.44 14.47
CA GLU A 211 -9.02 -0.36 15.92
C GLU A 211 -8.10 -1.37 16.65
N TYR A 212 -7.89 -1.13 17.96
CA TYR A 212 -7.22 -2.06 18.84
C TYR A 212 -7.77 -1.90 20.27
N PRO A 213 -8.05 -2.96 21.04
CA PRO A 213 -7.71 -4.38 20.84
C PRO A 213 -8.40 -5.07 19.67
N ARG A 214 -7.70 -6.00 19.01
CA ARG A 214 -8.13 -6.72 17.81
C ARG A 214 -8.06 -8.23 18.00
N TYR A 215 -8.86 -9.02 17.24
CA TYR A 215 -8.92 -10.49 17.33
C TYR A 215 -9.05 -11.11 15.93
N CYS A 216 -8.11 -10.83 15.03
CA CYS A 216 -8.14 -11.28 13.64
C CYS A 216 -7.03 -12.28 13.33
N LEU A 217 -7.38 -13.37 12.62
CA LEU A 217 -6.41 -14.25 11.96
C LEU A 217 -6.23 -13.81 10.50
N ASP A 218 -5.75 -12.60 10.30
CA ASP A 218 -5.52 -12.04 8.97
C ASP A 218 -4.20 -12.57 8.39
N ALA A 219 -4.22 -13.83 7.95
CA ALA A 219 -3.08 -14.55 7.39
C ALA A 219 -3.54 -15.43 6.23
N CYS A 220 -2.67 -15.60 5.23
CA CYS A 220 -2.88 -16.43 4.06
C CYS A 220 -1.54 -16.98 3.58
N ILE A 221 -1.52 -18.20 3.05
CA ILE A 221 -0.30 -18.86 2.58
C ILE A 221 -0.45 -19.21 1.11
N PHE A 222 0.51 -18.75 0.31
CA PHE A 222 0.71 -19.12 -1.09
C PHE A 222 2.00 -19.95 -1.23
N ARG A 223 2.23 -20.48 -2.42
CA ARG A 223 3.51 -21.07 -2.83
C ARG A 223 3.89 -20.60 -4.22
N VAL A 224 5.17 -20.27 -4.40
CA VAL A 224 5.72 -19.96 -5.72
C VAL A 224 6.25 -21.21 -6.39
N TYR A 225 6.07 -21.26 -7.71
CA TYR A 225 6.48 -22.37 -8.56
C TYR A 225 7.43 -21.88 -9.67
N GLU A 226 8.36 -22.75 -10.04
CA GLU A 226 9.22 -22.61 -11.21
C GLU A 226 9.20 -23.94 -11.99
N HIS A 227 8.95 -23.88 -13.28
CA HIS A 227 8.86 -25.08 -14.12
C HIS A 227 7.91 -26.16 -13.57
N GLU A 228 6.70 -25.74 -13.15
CA GLU A 228 5.64 -26.59 -12.58
C GLU A 228 6.05 -27.35 -11.29
N LYS A 229 7.08 -26.88 -10.59
CA LYS A 229 7.53 -27.42 -9.30
C LYS A 229 7.64 -26.32 -8.28
N PRO A 230 7.43 -26.63 -6.98
CA PRO A 230 7.75 -25.70 -5.91
C PRO A 230 9.15 -25.12 -6.06
N ALA A 231 9.25 -23.79 -6.05
CA ALA A 231 10.51 -23.10 -6.24
C ALA A 231 11.46 -23.35 -5.06
N LYS A 232 12.76 -23.44 -5.36
CA LYS A 232 13.79 -23.53 -4.31
C LYS A 232 14.16 -22.13 -3.84
N ILE A 233 13.95 -21.84 -2.57
CA ILE A 233 14.21 -20.57 -1.93
C ILE A 233 15.39 -20.69 -0.97
N GLU A 234 16.40 -19.86 -1.18
CA GLU A 234 17.60 -19.82 -0.34
C GLU A 234 17.38 -18.95 0.93
N HIS A 235 16.70 -17.80 0.76
CA HIS A 235 16.44 -16.86 1.83
C HIS A 235 14.96 -16.92 2.23
N PHE A 236 14.68 -17.50 3.40
CA PHE A 236 13.33 -17.61 4.00
C PHE A 236 13.42 -17.46 5.52
N LEU A 237 12.36 -16.95 6.13
CA LEU A 237 12.33 -16.67 7.56
C LEU A 237 12.04 -17.96 8.36
N GLN A 238 12.86 -18.21 9.36
CA GLN A 238 12.59 -19.25 10.36
C GLN A 238 11.46 -18.81 11.28
N TRP A 239 10.61 -19.76 11.67
CA TRP A 239 9.49 -19.51 12.58
C TRP A 239 9.98 -19.44 14.01
N SER A 240 9.70 -18.35 14.75
CA SER A 240 10.03 -18.25 16.16
C SER A 240 9.14 -19.17 16.99
N GLU A 241 9.74 -19.89 17.93
CA GLU A 241 9.00 -20.79 18.84
C GLU A 241 8.22 -20.05 19.92
N THR A 242 8.69 -18.87 20.35
CA THR A 242 8.14 -18.15 21.51
C THR A 242 7.38 -16.88 21.16
N GLY A 243 7.57 -16.36 19.94
CA GLY A 243 7.07 -15.03 19.58
C GLY A 243 7.76 -13.87 20.34
N PRO A 244 7.27 -12.63 20.20
CA PRO A 244 7.85 -11.46 20.84
C PRO A 244 7.35 -11.32 22.29
N LYS A 245 8.15 -10.67 23.13
CA LYS A 245 7.79 -10.25 24.50
C LYS A 245 7.58 -8.74 24.56
N GLU A 246 6.92 -8.29 25.61
CA GLU A 246 6.78 -6.85 25.86
C GLU A 246 8.15 -6.20 26.03
N ASN A 247 8.34 -5.05 25.38
CA ASN A 247 9.58 -4.30 25.26
C ASN A 247 10.67 -4.94 24.37
N ASP A 248 10.44 -6.09 23.75
CA ASP A 248 11.32 -6.57 22.69
C ASP A 248 11.23 -5.64 21.48
N VAL A 249 12.37 -5.32 20.86
CA VAL A 249 12.36 -4.60 19.60
C VAL A 249 11.92 -5.54 18.48
N ALA A 250 10.88 -5.15 17.77
CA ALA A 250 10.37 -5.81 16.58
C ALA A 250 10.84 -5.06 15.34
N PHE A 251 11.25 -5.80 14.32
CA PHE A 251 11.65 -5.27 13.01
C PHE A 251 10.62 -5.66 11.97
N VAL A 252 10.12 -4.68 11.22
CA VAL A 252 9.13 -4.85 10.17
C VAL A 252 9.79 -4.63 8.83
N ALA A 253 9.83 -5.66 7.98
CA ALA A 253 10.39 -5.57 6.63
C ALA A 253 9.28 -5.65 5.59
N GLY A 254 8.91 -4.53 4.98
CA GLY A 254 7.78 -4.49 4.06
C GLY A 254 7.83 -3.37 3.05
N ASN A 255 6.79 -3.29 2.23
CA ASN A 255 6.68 -2.32 1.16
C ASN A 255 5.61 -1.27 1.52
N PRO A 256 5.94 -0.26 2.37
CA PRO A 256 5.01 0.82 2.69
C PRO A 256 4.63 1.57 1.41
N GLY A 257 3.35 1.87 1.24
CA GLY A 257 2.80 2.44 0.02
C GLY A 257 3.40 3.82 -0.30
N ARG A 258 2.80 4.87 0.21
CA ARG A 258 3.29 6.23 0.01
C ARG A 258 3.12 7.07 1.26
N THR A 259 4.18 7.77 1.68
CA THR A 259 4.11 8.89 2.62
C THR A 259 4.38 10.21 1.92
N SER A 260 4.05 11.29 2.58
CA SER A 260 4.25 12.66 2.11
C SER A 260 4.74 13.55 3.26
N ARG A 261 5.72 13.05 4.02
CA ARG A 261 6.28 13.75 5.20
C ARG A 261 7.15 14.95 4.82
N ILE A 262 7.67 14.94 3.59
CA ILE A 262 8.40 16.08 3.03
C ILE A 262 7.48 17.27 2.67
N PHE A 263 6.16 17.09 2.63
CA PHE A 263 5.23 18.12 2.20
C PHE A 263 5.34 19.40 3.03
N THR A 264 5.33 20.54 2.31
CA THR A 264 5.22 21.88 2.90
C THR A 264 3.84 22.11 3.50
N MET A 265 3.71 23.15 4.33
CA MET A 265 2.41 23.49 4.94
C MET A 265 1.33 23.79 3.91
N ASP A 266 1.66 24.38 2.75
CA ASP A 266 0.67 24.65 1.71
C ASP A 266 0.18 23.36 1.03
N ALA A 267 1.08 22.39 0.79
CA ALA A 267 0.70 21.08 0.29
C ALA A 267 -0.17 20.30 1.33
N ILE A 268 0.14 20.40 2.62
CA ILE A 268 -0.67 19.81 3.70
C ILE A 268 -2.08 20.43 3.76
N LYS A 269 -2.18 21.76 3.68
CA LYS A 269 -3.50 22.44 3.64
C LYS A 269 -4.33 21.99 2.42
N PHE A 270 -3.71 21.87 1.26
CA PHE A 270 -4.39 21.34 0.06
C PHE A 270 -4.93 19.91 0.29
N GLN A 271 -4.14 19.04 0.93
CA GLN A 271 -4.62 17.69 1.27
C GLN A 271 -5.81 17.75 2.22
N ARG A 272 -5.72 18.53 3.30
CA ARG A 272 -6.75 18.65 4.32
C ARG A 272 -8.05 19.26 3.78
N ASP A 273 -7.94 20.36 3.02
CA ASP A 273 -9.09 21.21 2.71
C ASP A 273 -9.77 20.84 1.38
N LEU A 274 -9.06 20.22 0.45
CA LEU A 274 -9.55 19.95 -0.91
C LEU A 274 -9.41 18.48 -1.32
N SER A 275 -8.20 17.92 -1.32
CA SER A 275 -7.92 16.60 -1.90
C SER A 275 -8.62 15.46 -1.13
N LEU A 276 -8.40 15.36 0.19
CA LEU A 276 -9.03 14.31 1.00
C LEU A 276 -10.57 14.42 1.01
N PRO A 277 -11.19 15.60 1.21
CA PRO A 277 -12.65 15.73 1.10
C PRO A 277 -13.22 15.31 -0.26
N TYR A 278 -12.56 15.68 -1.36
CA TYR A 278 -12.96 15.28 -2.71
C TYR A 278 -12.93 13.76 -2.90
N VAL A 279 -11.83 13.11 -2.48
CA VAL A 279 -11.68 11.65 -2.58
C VAL A 279 -12.70 10.94 -1.69
N MET A 280 -12.92 11.42 -0.46
CA MET A 280 -13.93 10.85 0.46
C MET A 280 -15.35 10.90 -0.12
N ASN A 281 -15.74 11.98 -0.78
CA ASN A 281 -17.04 12.06 -1.44
C ASN A 281 -17.17 11.01 -2.55
N SER A 282 -16.11 10.77 -3.32
CA SER A 282 -16.09 9.75 -4.36
C SER A 282 -16.19 8.33 -3.78
N LEU A 283 -15.50 8.06 -2.66
CA LEU A 283 -15.57 6.77 -1.98
C LEU A 283 -16.95 6.50 -1.38
N ARG A 284 -17.56 7.49 -0.72
CA ARG A 284 -18.92 7.36 -0.19
C ARG A 284 -19.95 7.06 -1.28
N ARG A 285 -19.85 7.74 -2.43
CA ARG A 285 -20.71 7.46 -3.58
C ARG A 285 -20.55 6.02 -4.06
N ARG A 286 -19.31 5.55 -4.21
CA ARG A 286 -19.01 4.19 -4.63
C ARG A 286 -19.50 3.15 -3.62
N GLU A 287 -19.33 3.38 -2.34
CA GLU A 287 -19.80 2.50 -1.26
C GLU A 287 -21.33 2.32 -1.33
N ILE A 288 -22.08 3.43 -1.43
CA ILE A 288 -23.55 3.38 -1.55
C ILE A 288 -23.97 2.61 -2.80
N LEU A 289 -23.31 2.85 -3.95
CA LEU A 289 -23.61 2.17 -5.20
C LEU A 289 -23.43 0.65 -5.09
N LEU A 290 -22.33 0.20 -4.50
CA LEU A 290 -22.02 -1.22 -4.30
C LEU A 290 -22.99 -1.88 -3.32
N GLN A 291 -23.37 -1.19 -2.24
CA GLN A 291 -24.40 -1.65 -1.30
C GLN A 291 -25.76 -1.79 -1.99
N GLN A 292 -26.19 -0.80 -2.79
CA GLN A 292 -27.43 -0.87 -3.56
C GLN A 292 -27.41 -2.01 -4.59
N TYR A 293 -26.26 -2.23 -5.24
CA TYR A 293 -26.12 -3.40 -6.12
C TYR A 293 -26.29 -4.72 -5.36
N GLY A 294 -25.73 -4.83 -4.15
CA GLY A 294 -25.87 -6.01 -3.28
C GLY A 294 -27.32 -6.31 -2.88
N LEU A 295 -28.22 -5.30 -2.79
CA LEU A 295 -29.63 -5.51 -2.47
C LEU A 295 -30.39 -6.33 -3.54
N ARG A 296 -29.81 -6.54 -4.72
CA ARG A 296 -30.43 -7.34 -5.80
C ARG A 296 -30.40 -8.85 -5.54
N GLY A 297 -29.51 -9.34 -4.64
CA GLY A 297 -29.43 -10.74 -4.26
C GLY A 297 -28.06 -11.17 -3.70
N THR A 298 -28.00 -12.41 -3.20
CA THR A 298 -26.80 -12.98 -2.57
C THR A 298 -25.60 -13.05 -3.51
N GLU A 299 -25.84 -13.37 -4.79
CA GLU A 299 -24.78 -13.41 -5.81
C GLU A 299 -24.20 -12.01 -6.07
N GLN A 300 -25.03 -10.97 -6.07
CA GLN A 300 -24.58 -9.58 -6.22
C GLN A 300 -23.77 -9.13 -5.00
N VAL A 301 -24.14 -9.54 -3.80
CA VAL A 301 -23.31 -9.33 -2.60
C VAL A 301 -21.93 -9.99 -2.78
N ARG A 302 -21.88 -11.24 -3.24
CA ARG A 302 -20.63 -11.95 -3.49
C ARG A 302 -19.76 -11.22 -4.53
N ARG A 303 -20.36 -10.79 -5.66
CA ARG A 303 -19.65 -10.09 -6.74
C ARG A 303 -19.08 -8.74 -6.33
N ALA A 304 -19.76 -8.00 -5.45
CA ALA A 304 -19.36 -6.68 -5.02
C ALA A 304 -18.45 -6.69 -3.78
N ARG A 305 -18.23 -7.84 -3.12
CA ARG A 305 -17.61 -7.93 -1.80
C ARG A 305 -16.20 -7.30 -1.75
N ASP A 306 -15.33 -7.66 -2.69
CA ASP A 306 -13.94 -7.18 -2.71
C ASP A 306 -13.87 -5.67 -2.99
N ASP A 307 -14.60 -5.19 -3.98
CA ASP A 307 -14.75 -3.76 -4.28
C ASP A 307 -15.29 -2.98 -3.06
N LEU A 308 -16.32 -3.51 -2.40
CA LEU A 308 -16.92 -2.85 -1.22
C LEU A 308 -15.93 -2.77 -0.06
N PHE A 309 -15.23 -3.88 0.22
CA PHE A 309 -14.17 -3.91 1.24
C PHE A 309 -13.08 -2.87 0.95
N GLY A 310 -12.57 -2.84 -0.29
CA GLY A 310 -11.54 -1.88 -0.69
C GLY A 310 -11.98 -0.42 -0.54
N VAL A 311 -13.24 -0.12 -0.87
CA VAL A 311 -13.83 1.23 -0.74
C VAL A 311 -14.01 1.62 0.73
N GLN A 312 -14.53 0.73 1.58
CA GLN A 312 -14.73 0.96 3.02
C GLN A 312 -13.39 1.17 3.72
N ASN A 313 -12.42 0.29 3.48
CA ASN A 313 -11.07 0.41 4.00
C ASN A 313 -10.41 1.75 3.60
N SER A 314 -10.49 2.10 2.32
CA SER A 314 -9.96 3.37 1.80
C SER A 314 -10.65 4.59 2.42
N ARG A 315 -11.97 4.54 2.62
CA ARG A 315 -12.74 5.61 3.25
C ARG A 315 -12.32 5.81 4.71
N LYS A 316 -12.25 4.73 5.49
CA LYS A 316 -11.87 4.78 6.91
C LYS A 316 -10.43 5.28 7.10
N ALA A 317 -9.50 4.79 6.31
CA ALA A 317 -8.11 5.25 6.31
C ALA A 317 -8.01 6.77 6.04
N ARG A 318 -8.69 7.28 5.00
CA ARG A 318 -8.66 8.70 4.66
C ARG A 318 -9.39 9.58 5.67
N LEU A 319 -10.43 9.06 6.31
CA LEU A 319 -11.10 9.75 7.42
C LEU A 319 -10.13 9.95 8.59
N GLY A 320 -9.38 8.92 8.97
CA GLY A 320 -8.34 9.01 10.01
C GLY A 320 -7.21 9.96 9.62
N MET A 321 -6.74 9.91 8.35
CA MET A 321 -5.76 10.88 7.84
C MET A 321 -6.28 12.31 7.95
N LEU A 322 -7.53 12.57 7.54
CA LEU A 322 -8.14 13.89 7.60
C LEU A 322 -8.27 14.36 9.05
N ALA A 323 -8.74 13.50 9.96
CA ALA A 323 -8.83 13.82 11.38
C ALA A 323 -7.47 14.21 11.98
N GLY A 324 -6.41 13.46 11.64
CA GLY A 324 -5.04 13.81 12.04
C GLY A 324 -4.57 15.16 11.50
N LEU A 325 -4.90 15.50 10.24
CA LEU A 325 -4.59 16.81 9.66
C LEU A 325 -5.48 17.95 10.18
N GLN A 326 -6.56 17.63 10.88
CA GLN A 326 -7.44 18.62 11.56
C GLN A 326 -7.02 18.83 13.01
N ASP A 327 -6.09 18.05 13.56
CA ASP A 327 -5.55 18.26 14.90
C ASP A 327 -4.71 19.55 14.94
N PRO A 328 -5.07 20.55 15.76
CA PRO A 328 -4.37 21.82 15.83
C PRO A 328 -2.91 21.68 16.31
N GLN A 329 -2.62 20.70 17.19
CA GLN A 329 -1.27 20.48 17.72
C GLN A 329 -0.36 19.92 16.62
N VAL A 330 -0.83 18.92 15.88
CA VAL A 330 -0.12 18.31 14.74
C VAL A 330 0.26 19.37 13.70
N LEU A 331 -0.68 20.24 13.34
CA LEU A 331 -0.42 21.33 12.39
C LEU A 331 0.51 22.41 12.95
N SER A 332 0.38 22.74 14.24
CA SER A 332 1.27 23.68 14.92
C SER A 332 2.72 23.18 14.90
N ASP A 333 2.94 21.93 15.26
CA ASP A 333 4.27 21.32 15.31
C ASP A 333 4.90 21.27 13.90
N LYS A 334 4.15 20.88 12.88
CA LYS A 334 4.60 20.88 11.48
C LYS A 334 4.95 22.28 10.99
N SER A 335 4.10 23.28 11.30
CA SER A 335 4.32 24.67 10.95
C SER A 335 5.56 25.27 11.66
N ALA A 336 5.77 24.91 12.92
CA ALA A 336 6.97 25.34 13.67
C ALA A 336 8.24 24.74 13.04
N ALA A 337 8.26 23.44 12.77
CA ALA A 337 9.40 22.78 12.13
C ALA A 337 9.73 23.39 10.75
N GLU A 338 8.73 23.70 9.93
CA GLU A 338 8.95 24.36 8.64
C GLU A 338 9.52 25.77 8.80
N LYS A 339 9.02 26.56 9.76
CA LYS A 339 9.53 27.91 10.04
C LYS A 339 10.97 27.87 10.54
N ASP A 340 11.31 26.93 11.41
CA ASP A 340 12.66 26.77 11.95
C ASP A 340 13.65 26.39 10.83
N LEU A 341 13.26 25.48 9.96
CA LEU A 341 14.04 25.10 8.78
C LEU A 341 14.27 26.30 7.84
N LEU A 342 13.21 27.06 7.51
CA LEU A 342 13.30 28.23 6.67
C LEU A 342 14.15 29.35 7.32
N ALA A 343 14.09 29.53 8.64
CA ALA A 343 14.91 30.47 9.36
C ALA A 343 16.40 30.07 9.26
N ALA A 344 16.74 28.79 9.46
CA ALA A 344 18.11 28.29 9.30
C ALA A 344 18.64 28.46 7.87
N ILE A 345 17.82 28.14 6.86
CA ILE A 345 18.17 28.30 5.44
C ILE A 345 18.44 29.78 5.11
N ASN A 346 17.56 30.70 5.56
CA ASN A 346 17.71 32.14 5.29
C ASN A 346 18.92 32.78 6.02
N ALA A 347 19.37 32.18 7.11
CA ALA A 347 20.56 32.63 7.84
C ALA A 347 21.89 32.25 7.16
N ASP A 348 21.89 31.20 6.31
CA ASP A 348 23.07 30.76 5.56
C ASP A 348 23.01 31.28 4.10
N PRO A 349 23.94 32.16 3.66
CA PRO A 349 23.97 32.66 2.29
C PRO A 349 24.06 31.56 1.21
N LYS A 350 24.62 30.40 1.54
CA LYS A 350 24.74 29.26 0.60
C LYS A 350 23.42 28.52 0.43
N LEU A 351 22.62 28.45 1.48
CA LEU A 351 21.34 27.72 1.48
C LEU A 351 20.18 28.61 1.08
N LYS A 352 20.29 29.93 1.28
CA LYS A 352 19.22 30.92 1.01
C LYS A 352 18.56 30.77 -0.36
N PRO A 353 19.26 30.48 -1.47
CA PRO A 353 18.60 30.27 -2.78
C PRO A 353 17.60 29.10 -2.79
N LEU A 354 17.78 28.08 -1.91
CA LEU A 354 16.90 26.93 -1.83
C LEU A 354 15.50 27.28 -1.30
N ALA A 355 15.36 28.40 -0.56
CA ALA A 355 14.07 28.85 -0.03
C ALA A 355 13.01 29.12 -1.11
N ALA A 356 13.42 29.42 -2.36
CA ALA A 356 12.51 29.60 -3.48
C ALA A 356 11.67 28.34 -3.80
N ALA A 357 12.15 27.16 -3.39
CA ALA A 357 11.44 25.90 -3.62
C ALA A 357 10.06 25.87 -2.93
N TRP A 358 9.90 26.49 -1.76
CA TRP A 358 8.60 26.58 -1.07
C TRP A 358 7.57 27.37 -1.87
N GLN A 359 8.00 28.46 -2.53
CA GLN A 359 7.14 29.23 -3.40
C GLN A 359 6.69 28.41 -4.62
N THR A 360 7.61 27.65 -5.23
CA THR A 360 7.27 26.73 -6.33
C THR A 360 6.20 25.73 -5.92
N ILE A 361 6.34 25.09 -4.73
CA ILE A 361 5.33 24.15 -4.22
C ILE A 361 3.99 24.84 -3.96
N SER A 362 3.98 26.07 -3.44
CA SER A 362 2.73 26.82 -3.25
C SER A 362 2.01 27.06 -4.59
N GLU A 363 2.75 27.45 -5.63
CA GLU A 363 2.21 27.71 -6.97
C GLU A 363 1.70 26.42 -7.66
N THR A 364 2.46 25.32 -7.59
CA THR A 364 2.01 24.05 -8.16
C THR A 364 0.79 23.51 -7.44
N THR A 365 0.74 23.66 -6.10
CA THR A 365 -0.40 23.29 -5.27
C THR A 365 -1.66 24.06 -5.65
N ALA A 366 -1.56 25.38 -5.90
CA ALA A 366 -2.68 26.19 -6.37
C ALA A 366 -3.20 25.69 -7.73
N LYS A 367 -2.31 25.41 -8.68
CA LYS A 367 -2.68 24.84 -9.99
C LYS A 367 -3.33 23.45 -9.86
N ARG A 368 -2.88 22.60 -8.92
CA ARG A 368 -3.53 21.29 -8.64
C ARG A 368 -4.95 21.48 -8.10
N ALA A 369 -5.17 22.51 -7.27
CA ALA A 369 -6.51 22.83 -6.78
C ALA A 369 -7.46 23.20 -7.95
N GLU A 370 -6.99 23.96 -8.92
CA GLU A 370 -7.76 24.29 -10.13
C GLU A 370 -8.06 23.06 -11.00
N GLN A 371 -7.17 22.06 -11.01
CA GLN A 371 -7.36 20.84 -11.81
C GLN A 371 -8.24 19.80 -11.10
N LEU A 372 -8.56 19.98 -9.81
CA LEU A 372 -9.31 19.00 -9.05
C LEU A 372 -10.72 18.81 -9.61
N GLY A 373 -11.04 17.58 -10.01
CA GLY A 373 -12.33 17.26 -10.65
C GLY A 373 -12.42 17.61 -12.14
N GLN A 374 -11.34 18.09 -12.74
CA GLN A 374 -11.25 18.26 -14.20
C GLN A 374 -11.05 16.90 -14.90
N GLY A 375 -11.45 16.83 -16.17
CA GLY A 375 -11.28 15.61 -16.97
C GLY A 375 -12.52 14.73 -17.00
N SER A 376 -12.33 13.44 -17.34
CA SER A 376 -13.39 12.43 -17.38
C SER A 376 -13.29 11.52 -16.14
N ALA A 377 -14.43 11.28 -15.50
CA ALA A 377 -14.55 10.33 -14.40
C ALA A 377 -14.95 8.93 -14.87
N VAL A 378 -15.13 8.71 -16.19
CA VAL A 378 -15.55 7.42 -16.76
C VAL A 378 -14.57 6.33 -16.37
N ASN A 379 -15.09 5.31 -15.70
CA ASN A 379 -14.30 4.19 -15.18
C ASN A 379 -15.19 2.96 -14.93
N SER A 380 -14.75 1.83 -15.45
CA SER A 380 -15.20 0.48 -15.11
C SER A 380 -14.09 -0.49 -15.50
N GLN A 381 -14.17 -1.76 -15.13
CA GLN A 381 -13.10 -2.72 -15.41
C GLN A 381 -12.92 -2.92 -16.93
N LEU A 382 -13.98 -3.17 -17.69
CA LEU A 382 -13.88 -3.33 -19.14
C LEU A 382 -13.50 -2.05 -19.87
N PHE A 383 -13.99 -0.89 -19.40
CA PHE A 383 -13.57 0.39 -19.96
C PHE A 383 -12.07 0.66 -19.69
N GLY A 384 -11.56 0.31 -18.53
CA GLY A 384 -10.13 0.38 -18.22
C GLY A 384 -9.29 -0.44 -19.20
N ILE A 385 -9.70 -1.69 -19.48
CA ILE A 385 -9.08 -2.56 -20.48
C ILE A 385 -9.12 -1.92 -21.88
N ALA A 386 -10.26 -1.35 -22.28
CA ALA A 386 -10.40 -0.67 -23.57
C ALA A 386 -9.44 0.52 -23.69
N LEU A 387 -9.38 1.37 -22.66
CA LEU A 387 -8.49 2.53 -22.64
C LEU A 387 -7.01 2.13 -22.66
N GLU A 388 -6.64 1.08 -21.92
CA GLU A 388 -5.27 0.56 -21.89
C GLU A 388 -4.84 0.01 -23.26
N LEU A 389 -5.72 -0.74 -23.96
CA LEU A 389 -5.48 -1.21 -25.33
C LEU A 389 -5.28 -0.05 -26.31
N VAL A 390 -6.13 0.99 -26.25
CA VAL A 390 -6.00 2.21 -27.09
C VAL A 390 -4.68 2.90 -26.82
N GLN A 391 -4.36 3.15 -25.55
CA GLN A 391 -3.11 3.84 -25.17
C GLN A 391 -1.87 3.01 -25.54
N MET A 392 -1.88 1.70 -25.27
CA MET A 392 -0.78 0.81 -25.64
C MET A 392 -0.49 0.83 -27.12
N ALA A 393 -1.53 0.75 -27.97
CA ALA A 393 -1.38 0.79 -29.41
C ALA A 393 -0.79 2.13 -29.92
N GLU A 394 -1.15 3.25 -29.30
CA GLU A 394 -0.58 4.57 -29.64
C GLU A 394 0.87 4.71 -29.12
N GLU A 395 1.16 4.26 -27.92
CA GLU A 395 2.50 4.31 -27.33
C GLU A 395 3.47 3.41 -28.08
N ASP A 396 3.03 2.27 -28.61
CA ASP A 396 3.87 1.36 -29.38
C ASP A 396 4.35 1.95 -30.72
N GLN A 397 3.78 3.06 -31.17
CA GLN A 397 4.30 3.83 -32.31
C GLN A 397 5.55 4.66 -31.95
N LYS A 398 5.92 4.74 -30.68
CA LYS A 398 7.04 5.54 -30.16
C LYS A 398 8.18 4.62 -29.70
N PRO A 399 9.44 5.13 -29.74
CA PRO A 399 10.54 4.49 -29.01
C PRO A 399 10.23 4.33 -27.52
N SER A 400 10.74 3.27 -26.87
CA SER A 400 10.45 2.96 -25.46
C SER A 400 10.69 4.13 -24.50
N GLY A 401 11.74 4.93 -24.72
CA GLY A 401 12.07 6.11 -23.91
C GLY A 401 11.10 7.29 -24.05
N GLU A 402 10.25 7.31 -25.08
CA GLU A 402 9.25 8.36 -25.31
C GLU A 402 7.85 7.92 -24.87
N ARG A 403 7.66 6.62 -24.56
CA ARG A 403 6.39 6.07 -24.11
C ARG A 403 6.05 6.54 -22.68
N LEU A 404 4.77 6.52 -22.36
CA LEU A 404 4.35 6.61 -20.97
C LEU A 404 4.97 5.46 -20.15
N PRO A 405 5.37 5.68 -18.89
CA PRO A 405 6.15 4.70 -18.11
C PRO A 405 5.52 3.29 -18.05
N GLN A 406 4.20 3.18 -17.93
CA GLN A 406 3.50 1.89 -17.89
C GLN A 406 3.59 1.09 -19.19
N PHE A 407 3.90 1.73 -20.33
CA PHE A 407 4.03 1.11 -21.65
C PHE A 407 5.48 0.95 -22.09
N ALA A 408 6.45 1.32 -21.25
CA ALA A 408 7.86 1.11 -21.51
C ALA A 408 8.21 -0.40 -21.55
N ASP A 409 9.29 -0.77 -22.25
CA ASP A 409 9.66 -2.18 -22.46
C ASP A 409 9.86 -2.95 -21.16
N ALA A 410 10.44 -2.33 -20.13
CA ALA A 410 10.70 -2.98 -18.83
C ALA A 410 9.43 -3.43 -18.08
N GLY A 411 8.29 -2.76 -18.30
CA GLY A 411 7.00 -3.09 -17.68
C GLY A 411 6.09 -3.98 -18.53
N ARG A 412 6.44 -4.22 -19.79
CA ARG A 412 5.56 -4.82 -20.80
C ARG A 412 4.99 -6.18 -20.39
N GLU A 413 5.82 -7.05 -19.86
CA GLU A 413 5.40 -8.41 -19.49
C GLU A 413 4.35 -8.39 -18.37
N SER A 414 4.54 -7.57 -17.34
CA SER A 414 3.58 -7.42 -16.24
C SER A 414 2.27 -6.79 -16.70
N LEU A 415 2.33 -5.82 -17.62
CA LEU A 415 1.15 -5.20 -18.25
C LEU A 415 0.32 -6.26 -19.00
N LEU A 416 0.97 -7.06 -19.85
CA LEU A 416 0.27 -8.09 -20.62
C LEU A 416 -0.29 -9.21 -19.76
N GLN A 417 0.38 -9.58 -18.66
CA GLN A 417 -0.15 -10.55 -17.69
C GLN A 417 -1.47 -10.08 -17.10
N GLN A 418 -1.60 -8.81 -16.73
CA GLN A 418 -2.85 -8.25 -16.21
C GLN A 418 -3.91 -8.10 -17.31
N LEU A 419 -3.53 -7.59 -18.46
CA LEU A 419 -4.45 -7.40 -19.60
C LEU A 419 -5.07 -8.71 -20.09
N TYR A 420 -4.31 -9.81 -19.98
CA TYR A 420 -4.73 -11.15 -20.40
C TYR A 420 -5.24 -12.03 -19.26
N SER A 421 -5.52 -11.42 -18.10
CA SER A 421 -6.10 -12.15 -16.97
C SER A 421 -7.43 -12.84 -17.35
N GLU A 422 -7.55 -14.11 -16.93
CA GLU A 422 -8.77 -14.91 -17.07
C GLU A 422 -9.72 -14.74 -15.87
N ALA A 423 -9.41 -13.81 -14.96
CA ALA A 423 -10.25 -13.50 -13.82
C ALA A 423 -11.67 -13.11 -14.26
N PRO A 424 -12.70 -13.51 -13.50
CA PRO A 424 -14.08 -13.22 -13.88
C PRO A 424 -14.38 -11.73 -13.87
N ILE A 425 -15.04 -11.23 -14.93
CA ILE A 425 -15.57 -9.87 -15.00
C ILE A 425 -17.09 -9.98 -15.07
N TYR A 426 -17.78 -9.34 -14.14
CA TYR A 426 -19.24 -9.42 -14.03
C TYR A 426 -19.89 -8.24 -14.74
N LEU A 427 -20.47 -8.49 -15.94
CA LEU A 427 -21.06 -7.45 -16.79
C LEU A 427 -22.09 -6.58 -16.08
N ASP A 428 -22.94 -7.18 -15.25
CA ASP A 428 -23.99 -6.47 -14.54
C ASP A 428 -23.45 -5.51 -13.46
N LEU A 429 -22.35 -5.87 -12.78
CA LEU A 429 -21.63 -4.99 -11.87
C LEU A 429 -20.91 -3.90 -12.67
N ASP A 430 -20.15 -4.28 -13.69
CA ASP A 430 -19.36 -3.35 -14.50
C ASP A 430 -20.25 -2.31 -15.21
N GLN A 431 -21.46 -2.71 -15.66
CA GLN A 431 -22.46 -1.79 -16.21
C GLN A 431 -22.92 -0.75 -15.20
N VAL A 432 -23.20 -1.16 -13.95
CA VAL A 432 -23.61 -0.24 -12.88
C VAL A 432 -22.49 0.77 -12.59
N LEU A 433 -21.25 0.31 -12.55
CA LEU A 433 -20.09 1.12 -12.31
C LEU A 433 -19.81 2.11 -13.45
N LEU A 434 -19.96 1.64 -14.70
CA LEU A 434 -19.83 2.51 -15.87
C LEU A 434 -20.93 3.58 -15.91
N ALA A 435 -22.18 3.21 -15.64
CA ALA A 435 -23.30 4.16 -15.62
C ALA A 435 -23.09 5.29 -14.61
N ASP A 436 -22.68 4.93 -13.38
CA ASP A 436 -22.37 5.90 -12.34
C ASP A 436 -21.20 6.80 -12.69
N SER A 437 -20.15 6.26 -13.30
CA SER A 437 -18.96 7.03 -13.70
C SER A 437 -19.25 7.99 -14.86
N ILE A 438 -20.12 7.60 -15.79
CA ILE A 438 -20.64 8.51 -16.84
C ILE A 438 -21.46 9.64 -16.19
N ALA A 439 -22.40 9.32 -15.28
CA ALA A 439 -23.19 10.33 -14.57
C ALA A 439 -22.29 11.31 -13.79
N LYS A 440 -21.26 10.81 -13.11
CA LYS A 440 -20.28 11.63 -12.40
C LYS A 440 -19.51 12.58 -13.35
N THR A 441 -19.17 12.11 -14.54
CA THR A 441 -18.51 12.97 -15.57
C THR A 441 -19.40 14.13 -15.97
N LEU A 442 -20.71 13.88 -16.16
CA LEU A 442 -21.68 14.95 -16.48
C LEU A 442 -21.85 15.94 -15.31
N GLU A 443 -21.86 15.46 -14.08
CA GLU A 443 -21.95 16.29 -12.88
C GLU A 443 -20.75 17.25 -12.77
N GLN A 444 -19.57 16.79 -13.18
CA GLN A 444 -18.32 17.57 -13.13
C GLN A 444 -18.16 18.56 -14.30
N ARG A 445 -18.53 18.14 -15.50
CA ARG A 445 -18.28 18.91 -16.74
C ARG A 445 -19.53 19.71 -17.21
N GLY A 446 -20.69 19.30 -16.78
CA GLY A 446 -21.97 19.81 -17.26
C GLY A 446 -22.52 18.99 -18.43
N PHE A 447 -23.86 19.02 -18.57
CA PHE A 447 -24.55 18.27 -19.59
C PHE A 447 -24.23 18.78 -21.01
N ASP A 448 -24.12 20.10 -21.20
CA ASP A 448 -23.89 20.74 -22.51
C ASP A 448 -22.40 20.75 -22.95
N ASP A 449 -21.49 20.19 -22.13
CA ASP A 449 -20.10 20.02 -22.51
C ASP A 449 -19.97 19.02 -23.67
N SER A 450 -19.12 19.34 -24.66
CA SER A 450 -19.00 18.57 -25.91
C SER A 450 -18.60 17.12 -25.66
N LEU A 451 -17.63 16.88 -24.74
CA LEU A 451 -17.21 15.54 -24.39
C LEU A 451 -18.33 14.77 -23.69
N SER A 452 -19.11 15.42 -22.81
CA SER A 452 -20.29 14.84 -22.18
C SER A 452 -21.30 14.37 -23.21
N GLN A 453 -21.57 15.17 -24.25
CA GLN A 453 -22.49 14.83 -25.34
C GLN A 453 -21.99 13.66 -26.20
N GLU A 454 -20.69 13.63 -26.51
CA GLU A 454 -20.08 12.53 -27.26
C GLU A 454 -20.13 11.21 -26.46
N ILE A 455 -19.85 11.26 -25.14
CA ILE A 455 -19.95 10.08 -24.26
C ILE A 455 -21.38 9.54 -24.25
N LEU A 456 -22.38 10.40 -24.09
CA LEU A 456 -23.80 10.03 -24.02
C LEU A 456 -24.37 9.49 -25.33
N ALA A 457 -23.90 10.01 -26.46
CA ALA A 457 -24.44 9.66 -27.79
C ALA A 457 -25.99 9.75 -27.86
N GLY A 458 -26.55 10.78 -27.24
CA GLY A 458 -28.01 11.01 -27.21
C GLY A 458 -28.80 10.17 -26.22
N LYS A 459 -28.13 9.46 -25.27
CA LYS A 459 -28.78 8.58 -24.28
C LYS A 459 -28.53 9.06 -22.85
N GLY A 460 -29.31 8.56 -21.91
CA GLY A 460 -28.98 8.71 -20.48
C GLY A 460 -27.82 7.79 -20.07
N PRO A 461 -27.14 8.09 -18.93
CA PRO A 461 -26.00 7.30 -18.47
C PRO A 461 -26.26 5.79 -18.35
N ALA A 462 -27.42 5.40 -17.83
CA ALA A 462 -27.78 3.99 -17.64
C ALA A 462 -27.98 3.26 -18.98
N ASP A 463 -28.73 3.89 -19.93
CA ASP A 463 -29.00 3.29 -21.26
C ASP A 463 -27.70 3.26 -22.10
N ARG A 464 -26.83 4.27 -21.94
CA ARG A 464 -25.53 4.30 -22.61
C ARG A 464 -24.61 3.18 -22.10
N ALA A 465 -24.53 2.99 -20.79
CA ALA A 465 -23.75 1.90 -20.20
C ALA A 465 -24.29 0.52 -20.64
N ALA A 466 -25.61 0.33 -20.67
CA ALA A 466 -26.24 -0.92 -21.13
C ALA A 466 -25.88 -1.21 -22.60
N GLU A 467 -25.98 -0.22 -23.49
CA GLU A 467 -25.55 -0.33 -24.89
C GLU A 467 -24.07 -0.75 -25.01
N LEU A 468 -23.19 -0.04 -24.33
CA LEU A 468 -21.76 -0.30 -24.38
C LEU A 468 -21.40 -1.71 -23.90
N MET A 469 -22.00 -2.15 -22.79
CA MET A 469 -21.77 -3.48 -22.23
C MET A 469 -22.36 -4.60 -23.06
N SER A 470 -23.51 -4.39 -23.71
CA SER A 470 -24.13 -5.41 -24.56
C SER A 470 -23.40 -5.63 -25.89
N GLY A 471 -22.62 -4.64 -26.33
CA GLY A 471 -21.94 -4.68 -27.62
C GLY A 471 -20.45 -5.00 -27.55
N THR A 472 -19.85 -5.02 -26.35
CA THR A 472 -18.40 -5.26 -26.22
C THR A 472 -18.05 -6.74 -26.25
N GLU A 473 -16.93 -7.05 -26.91
CA GLU A 473 -16.32 -8.39 -26.96
C GLU A 473 -15.08 -8.49 -26.05
N LEU A 474 -14.77 -7.46 -25.24
CA LEU A 474 -13.58 -7.41 -24.39
C LEU A 474 -13.62 -8.35 -23.18
N LEU A 475 -14.75 -9.02 -22.92
CA LEU A 475 -14.78 -10.15 -21.98
C LEU A 475 -13.86 -11.30 -22.43
N SER A 476 -13.75 -11.51 -23.75
CA SER A 476 -12.88 -12.54 -24.33
C SER A 476 -11.41 -12.14 -24.20
N VAL A 477 -10.62 -12.93 -23.47
CA VAL A 477 -9.15 -12.78 -23.41
C VAL A 477 -8.52 -12.92 -24.79
N GLU A 478 -9.05 -13.81 -25.63
CA GLU A 478 -8.60 -13.99 -27.00
C GLU A 478 -8.77 -12.71 -27.83
N ASN A 479 -9.92 -12.03 -27.71
CA ASN A 479 -10.16 -10.76 -28.38
C ASN A 479 -9.22 -9.66 -27.87
N ARG A 480 -8.93 -9.60 -26.56
CA ARG A 480 -7.92 -8.66 -26.01
C ARG A 480 -6.56 -8.93 -26.62
N LYS A 481 -6.12 -10.21 -26.73
CA LYS A 481 -4.85 -10.60 -27.36
C LYS A 481 -4.82 -10.21 -28.84
N ASN A 482 -5.90 -10.46 -29.56
CA ASN A 482 -6.00 -10.15 -31.00
C ASN A 482 -5.94 -8.62 -31.24
N ILE A 483 -6.62 -7.80 -30.43
CA ILE A 483 -6.56 -6.35 -30.50
C ILE A 483 -5.15 -5.85 -30.17
N ALA A 484 -4.54 -6.36 -29.09
CA ALA A 484 -3.18 -6.01 -28.70
C ALA A 484 -2.16 -6.34 -29.79
N ALA A 485 -2.22 -7.54 -30.36
CA ALA A 485 -1.34 -7.99 -31.43
C ALA A 485 -1.52 -7.19 -32.74
N GLY A 486 -2.75 -6.78 -33.05
CA GLY A 486 -3.07 -5.97 -34.22
C GLY A 486 -2.71 -4.48 -34.07
N GLY A 487 -2.35 -4.03 -32.86
CA GLY A 487 -1.84 -2.70 -32.56
C GLY A 487 -2.74 -1.56 -33.06
N ILE A 488 -2.12 -0.49 -33.59
CA ILE A 488 -2.83 0.72 -33.98
C ILE A 488 -3.87 0.48 -35.09
N ASP A 489 -3.65 -0.46 -35.99
CA ASP A 489 -4.58 -0.76 -37.06
C ASP A 489 -5.82 -1.50 -36.55
N ALA A 490 -5.66 -2.41 -35.58
CA ALA A 490 -6.79 -3.03 -34.91
C ALA A 490 -7.63 -2.00 -34.16
N ILE A 491 -7.03 -1.06 -33.44
CA ILE A 491 -7.73 0.01 -32.75
C ILE A 491 -8.48 0.94 -33.71
N LYS A 492 -7.87 1.34 -34.83
CA LYS A 492 -8.51 2.20 -35.84
C LYS A 492 -9.76 1.53 -36.44
N ASN A 493 -9.69 0.23 -36.74
CA ASN A 493 -10.73 -0.52 -37.42
C ASN A 493 -11.74 -1.18 -36.45
N SER A 494 -11.47 -1.16 -35.15
CA SER A 494 -12.36 -1.74 -34.15
C SER A 494 -13.73 -1.11 -34.18
N LYS A 495 -14.77 -1.94 -34.09
CA LYS A 495 -16.16 -1.53 -33.91
C LYS A 495 -16.67 -1.79 -32.50
N ASP A 496 -15.83 -2.32 -31.62
CA ASP A 496 -16.17 -2.54 -30.23
C ASP A 496 -16.56 -1.21 -29.55
N PRO A 497 -17.74 -1.11 -28.92
CA PRO A 497 -18.27 0.15 -28.43
C PRO A 497 -17.45 0.72 -27.26
N LEU A 498 -16.78 -0.12 -26.41
CA LEU A 498 -15.90 0.38 -25.37
C LEU A 498 -14.58 0.90 -25.94
N ILE A 499 -14.03 0.29 -26.99
CA ILE A 499 -12.88 0.83 -27.72
C ILE A 499 -13.23 2.19 -28.35
N GLN A 500 -14.44 2.32 -28.94
CA GLN A 500 -14.88 3.61 -29.48
C GLN A 500 -15.01 4.67 -28.38
N LEU A 501 -15.61 4.32 -27.24
CA LEU A 501 -15.68 5.24 -26.09
C LEU A 501 -14.27 5.62 -25.58
N ALA A 502 -13.35 4.66 -25.49
CA ALA A 502 -11.97 4.91 -25.08
C ALA A 502 -11.25 5.88 -26.05
N LYS A 503 -11.49 5.75 -27.37
CA LYS A 503 -10.94 6.70 -28.37
C LYS A 503 -11.50 8.11 -28.20
N ILE A 504 -12.75 8.27 -27.80
CA ILE A 504 -13.39 9.58 -27.52
C ILE A 504 -12.74 10.20 -26.28
N ILE A 505 -12.50 9.43 -25.22
CA ILE A 505 -12.04 9.92 -23.93
C ILE A 505 -10.51 10.09 -23.86
N ASN A 506 -9.73 9.27 -24.58
CA ASN A 506 -8.27 9.25 -24.50
C ASN A 506 -7.59 10.64 -24.74
N PRO A 507 -8.03 11.49 -25.68
CA PRO A 507 -7.44 12.83 -25.84
C PRO A 507 -7.53 13.68 -24.56
N GLU A 508 -8.65 13.62 -23.85
CA GLU A 508 -8.83 14.33 -22.57
C GLU A 508 -7.96 13.73 -21.45
N VAL A 509 -7.88 12.41 -21.36
CA VAL A 509 -6.98 11.74 -20.42
C VAL A 509 -5.53 12.15 -20.65
N ARG A 510 -5.09 12.23 -21.92
CA ARG A 510 -3.75 12.69 -22.27
C ARG A 510 -3.53 14.16 -21.94
N ARG A 511 -4.51 15.03 -22.18
CA ARG A 511 -4.43 16.45 -21.83
C ARG A 511 -4.19 16.65 -20.33
N ILE A 512 -4.98 15.99 -19.49
CA ILE A 512 -4.82 16.05 -18.04
C ILE A 512 -3.47 15.44 -17.61
N ARG A 513 -3.05 14.36 -18.25
CA ARG A 513 -1.75 13.74 -17.97
C ARG A 513 -0.58 14.68 -18.25
N ILE A 514 -0.60 15.41 -19.34
CA ILE A 514 0.47 16.38 -19.67
C ILE A 514 0.57 17.45 -18.58
N ILE A 515 -0.56 18.01 -18.13
CA ILE A 515 -0.58 19.00 -17.06
C ILE A 515 -0.03 18.40 -15.76
N THR A 516 -0.45 17.18 -15.42
CA THR A 516 0.01 16.49 -14.21
C THR A 516 1.52 16.21 -14.26
N ASP A 517 2.03 15.69 -15.38
CA ASP A 517 3.46 15.40 -15.56
C ASP A 517 4.33 16.66 -15.42
N GLN A 518 3.86 17.81 -15.92
CA GLN A 518 4.55 19.10 -15.76
C GLN A 518 4.56 19.57 -14.29
N LEU A 519 3.43 19.48 -13.59
CA LEU A 519 3.35 19.83 -12.17
C LEU A 519 4.21 18.87 -11.32
N ASP A 520 4.20 17.58 -11.63
CA ASP A 520 5.02 16.58 -10.94
C ASP A 520 6.53 16.83 -11.14
N GLU A 521 6.94 17.28 -12.32
CA GLU A 521 8.34 17.64 -12.58
C GLU A 521 8.77 18.89 -11.80
N GLN A 522 7.94 19.92 -11.76
CA GLN A 522 8.18 21.12 -10.95
C GLN A 522 8.28 20.78 -9.47
N ASP A 523 7.36 19.94 -8.97
CA ASP A 523 7.40 19.45 -7.59
C ASP A 523 8.67 18.65 -7.29
N LYS A 524 9.10 17.73 -8.18
CA LYS A 524 10.34 16.96 -8.01
C LYS A 524 11.56 17.87 -7.90
N GLN A 525 11.67 18.87 -8.76
CA GLN A 525 12.79 19.82 -8.70
C GLN A 525 12.76 20.65 -7.40
N ALA A 526 11.58 21.09 -6.97
CA ALA A 526 11.42 21.86 -5.73
C ALA A 526 11.69 21.00 -4.49
N TYR A 527 11.10 19.81 -4.40
CA TYR A 527 11.34 18.91 -3.26
C TYR A 527 12.78 18.38 -3.19
N ALA A 528 13.47 18.22 -4.31
CA ALA A 528 14.92 17.93 -4.32
C ALA A 528 15.71 19.03 -3.61
N LYS A 529 15.41 20.31 -3.86
CA LYS A 529 16.02 21.46 -3.17
C LYS A 529 15.63 21.52 -1.69
N ILE A 530 14.38 21.20 -1.35
CA ILE A 530 13.92 21.10 0.06
C ILE A 530 14.67 19.98 0.78
N ALA A 531 14.87 18.81 0.14
CA ALA A 531 15.65 17.72 0.70
C ALA A 531 17.13 18.10 0.91
N GLU A 532 17.75 18.79 -0.06
CA GLU A 532 19.11 19.34 0.06
C GLU A 532 19.21 20.26 1.26
N ALA A 533 18.26 21.19 1.42
CA ALA A 533 18.21 22.11 2.55
C ALA A 533 18.08 21.37 3.90
N ARG A 534 17.21 20.36 3.96
CA ARG A 534 17.06 19.51 5.15
C ARG A 534 18.35 18.75 5.49
N PHE A 535 19.00 18.15 4.50
CA PHE A 535 20.27 17.45 4.72
C PHE A 535 21.36 18.39 5.24
N ALA A 536 21.42 19.63 4.75
CA ALA A 536 22.39 20.61 5.21
C ALA A 536 22.14 21.07 6.65
N VAL A 537 20.88 21.20 7.09
CA VAL A 537 20.49 21.68 8.41
C VAL A 537 20.36 20.56 9.43
N GLU A 538 19.69 19.46 9.07
CA GLU A 538 19.32 18.36 9.97
C GLU A 538 20.30 17.19 9.93
N GLY A 539 21.19 17.16 8.91
CA GLY A 539 22.10 16.04 8.64
C GLY A 539 21.51 14.95 7.74
N THR A 540 22.37 14.01 7.31
CA THR A 540 22.01 12.98 6.35
C THR A 540 21.36 11.74 6.97
N SER A 541 21.16 11.71 8.28
CA SER A 541 20.54 10.59 9.02
C SER A 541 19.01 10.63 8.93
N SER A 542 18.45 10.90 7.74
CA SER A 542 17.02 10.92 7.49
C SER A 542 16.63 9.80 6.52
N TYR A 543 15.40 9.31 6.65
CA TYR A 543 14.82 8.35 5.74
C TYR A 543 13.97 9.07 4.68
N PRO A 544 13.84 8.53 3.44
CA PRO A 544 12.95 9.10 2.43
C PRO A 544 11.49 8.69 2.67
N ASP A 545 10.57 9.48 2.14
CA ASP A 545 9.17 9.07 2.06
C ASP A 545 9.02 7.67 1.42
N ALA A 546 8.01 6.93 1.86
CA ALA A 546 7.68 5.62 1.32
C ALA A 546 7.23 5.70 -0.15
N THR A 547 7.59 4.69 -0.93
CA THR A 547 7.42 4.64 -2.38
C THR A 547 6.99 3.26 -2.89
N PHE A 548 6.41 2.46 -2.04
CA PHE A 548 6.07 1.06 -2.29
C PHE A 548 7.29 0.21 -2.64
N THR A 549 8.43 0.55 -2.05
CA THR A 549 9.66 -0.24 -2.10
C THR A 549 9.99 -0.80 -0.73
N LEU A 550 10.78 -1.87 -0.69
CA LEU A 550 11.10 -2.55 0.56
C LEU A 550 11.84 -1.62 1.54
N ARG A 551 11.35 -1.55 2.76
CA ARG A 551 11.86 -0.75 3.87
C ARG A 551 11.94 -1.55 5.14
N LEU A 552 12.81 -1.11 6.05
CA LEU A 552 12.88 -1.57 7.42
C LEU A 552 12.32 -0.50 8.36
N ALA A 553 11.28 -0.86 9.12
CA ALA A 553 10.84 -0.10 10.29
C ALA A 553 11.10 -0.94 11.54
N PHE A 554 11.14 -0.32 12.71
CA PHE A 554 11.35 -1.02 13.98
C PHE A 554 10.75 -0.25 15.14
N GLY A 555 10.50 -0.96 16.24
CA GLY A 555 10.00 -0.36 17.48
C GLY A 555 9.68 -1.44 18.52
N PRO A 556 9.64 -1.09 19.81
CA PRO A 556 9.31 -2.03 20.86
C PRO A 556 7.86 -2.50 20.78
N VAL A 557 7.65 -3.76 21.15
CA VAL A 557 6.31 -4.32 21.40
C VAL A 557 5.79 -3.73 22.70
N MET A 558 4.81 -2.84 22.63
CA MET A 558 4.27 -2.20 23.83
C MET A 558 2.85 -1.66 23.61
N GLY A 559 2.05 -1.78 24.64
CA GLY A 559 0.72 -1.15 24.70
C GLY A 559 0.79 0.38 24.75
N TYR A 560 -0.34 1.00 25.04
CA TYR A 560 -0.46 2.46 25.14
C TYR A 560 -1.56 2.87 26.12
N GLU A 561 -1.56 4.12 26.49
CA GLU A 561 -2.64 4.69 27.32
C GLU A 561 -3.66 5.38 26.43
N GLN A 562 -4.94 5.07 26.63
CA GLN A 562 -6.06 5.73 25.97
C GLN A 562 -7.17 5.99 26.98
N ASP A 563 -7.62 7.25 27.10
CA ASP A 563 -8.69 7.67 28.01
C ASP A 563 -8.49 7.23 29.47
N GLY A 564 -7.24 7.25 29.94
CA GLY A 564 -6.83 6.82 31.28
C GLY A 564 -6.81 5.32 31.49
N GLN A 565 -6.97 4.53 30.43
CA GLN A 565 -6.89 3.07 30.47
C GLN A 565 -5.62 2.58 29.78
N GLN A 566 -4.97 1.57 30.38
CA GLN A 566 -3.84 0.88 29.77
C GLN A 566 -4.36 -0.14 28.75
N ILE A 567 -4.04 0.06 27.49
CA ILE A 567 -4.31 -0.88 26.41
C ILE A 567 -3.14 -1.86 26.33
N PRO A 568 -3.37 -3.19 26.43
CA PRO A 568 -2.30 -4.19 26.52
C PRO A 568 -1.51 -4.32 25.21
N ALA A 569 -0.27 -4.78 25.30
CA ALA A 569 0.57 -5.02 24.13
C ALA A 569 0.08 -6.17 23.24
N TRP A 570 -0.71 -7.11 23.76
CA TRP A 570 -1.33 -8.22 23.00
C TRP A 570 -2.71 -8.60 23.51
N THR A 571 -3.48 -9.19 22.62
CA THR A 571 -4.72 -9.89 22.88
C THR A 571 -4.45 -11.41 22.90
N ASN A 572 -5.45 -12.22 23.22
CA ASN A 572 -5.33 -13.67 23.18
C ASN A 572 -6.53 -14.33 22.46
N ILE A 573 -6.37 -15.60 22.07
CA ILE A 573 -7.41 -16.35 21.33
C ILE A 573 -8.73 -16.42 22.13
N GLY A 574 -8.68 -16.53 23.46
CA GLY A 574 -9.88 -16.53 24.31
C GLY A 574 -10.70 -15.27 24.17
N GLY A 575 -10.04 -14.12 24.01
CA GLY A 575 -10.71 -12.82 23.82
C GLY A 575 -11.58 -12.76 22.57
N ALA A 576 -11.28 -13.50 21.51
CA ALA A 576 -12.16 -13.55 20.33
C ALA A 576 -13.55 -14.11 20.66
N PHE A 577 -13.61 -15.16 21.48
CA PHE A 577 -14.88 -15.74 21.93
C PHE A 577 -15.65 -14.82 22.90
N GLU A 578 -14.93 -14.08 23.75
CA GLU A 578 -15.51 -13.08 24.64
C GLU A 578 -16.06 -11.90 23.83
N HIS A 579 -15.35 -11.50 22.76
CA HIS A 579 -15.76 -10.42 21.86
C HIS A 579 -17.03 -10.81 21.09
N GLU A 580 -17.16 -12.06 20.58
CA GLU A 580 -18.39 -12.58 20.00
C GLU A 580 -19.56 -12.50 21.00
N GLN A 581 -19.34 -12.92 22.25
CA GLN A 581 -20.38 -12.86 23.28
C GLN A 581 -20.84 -11.42 23.59
N LYS A 582 -19.91 -10.49 23.62
CA LYS A 582 -20.21 -9.07 23.86
C LYS A 582 -21.05 -8.43 22.74
N HIS A 583 -20.89 -8.90 21.50
CA HIS A 583 -21.54 -8.35 20.30
C HIS A 583 -22.60 -9.28 19.72
N GLN A 584 -23.31 -10.06 20.57
CA GLN A 584 -24.35 -11.01 20.12
C GLN A 584 -25.35 -10.35 19.16
N GLY A 585 -25.64 -11.07 18.07
CA GLY A 585 -26.60 -10.65 17.04
C GLY A 585 -26.03 -9.74 15.95
N GLN A 586 -24.76 -9.38 16.01
CA GLN A 586 -24.09 -8.62 14.95
C GLN A 586 -23.30 -9.58 14.03
N ALA A 587 -23.57 -9.53 12.73
CA ALA A 587 -23.04 -10.48 11.75
C ALA A 587 -21.49 -10.48 11.70
N ASP A 588 -20.86 -9.30 11.79
CA ASP A 588 -19.40 -9.16 11.69
C ASP A 588 -18.65 -9.74 12.91
N TYR A 589 -19.37 -10.04 14.02
CA TYR A 589 -18.82 -10.61 15.24
C TYR A 589 -19.19 -12.09 15.43
N VAL A 590 -19.54 -12.80 14.36
CA VAL A 590 -19.83 -14.23 14.40
C VAL A 590 -18.60 -15.02 13.99
N LEU A 591 -18.04 -15.78 14.95
CA LEU A 591 -16.92 -16.70 14.68
C LEU A 591 -17.35 -17.83 13.72
N PRO A 592 -16.49 -18.27 12.81
CA PRO A 592 -16.83 -19.35 11.89
C PRO A 592 -17.01 -20.69 12.62
N ALA A 593 -17.74 -21.62 12.01
CA ALA A 593 -18.06 -22.91 12.58
C ALA A 593 -16.81 -23.75 12.92
N SER A 594 -15.73 -23.61 12.15
CA SER A 594 -14.42 -24.24 12.40
C SER A 594 -13.85 -23.85 13.78
N TRP A 595 -13.87 -22.55 14.11
CA TRP A 595 -13.40 -22.01 15.38
C TRP A 595 -14.29 -22.43 16.55
N LYS A 596 -15.62 -22.38 16.38
CA LYS A 596 -16.57 -22.85 17.39
C LYS A 596 -16.37 -24.34 17.72
N LYS A 597 -16.13 -25.15 16.70
CA LYS A 597 -15.83 -26.58 16.87
C LYS A 597 -14.51 -26.81 17.61
N ALA A 598 -13.50 -26.00 17.33
CA ALA A 598 -12.18 -26.11 17.94
C ALA A 598 -12.06 -25.46 19.34
N GLN A 599 -13.09 -24.73 19.81
CA GLN A 599 -13.06 -23.90 21.02
C GLN A 599 -12.50 -24.58 22.27
N THR A 600 -12.80 -25.86 22.47
CA THR A 600 -12.34 -26.64 23.63
C THR A 600 -10.91 -27.17 23.49
N SER A 601 -10.39 -27.25 22.27
CA SER A 601 -9.05 -27.71 21.95
C SER A 601 -8.03 -26.57 21.81
N LEU A 602 -8.51 -25.34 21.58
CA LEU A 602 -7.66 -24.17 21.48
C LEU A 602 -7.15 -23.72 22.86
N THR A 603 -5.89 -23.32 22.92
CA THR A 603 -5.26 -22.71 24.09
C THR A 603 -5.68 -21.24 24.17
N LYS A 604 -6.66 -20.95 25.03
CA LYS A 604 -7.26 -19.59 25.14
C LYS A 604 -6.26 -18.49 25.47
N SER A 605 -5.17 -18.81 26.17
CA SER A 605 -4.11 -17.85 26.54
C SER A 605 -3.08 -17.61 25.45
N THR A 606 -3.12 -18.33 24.32
CA THR A 606 -2.21 -18.09 23.19
C THR A 606 -2.36 -16.66 22.70
N PRO A 607 -1.26 -15.85 22.61
CA PRO A 607 -1.30 -14.51 22.09
C PRO A 607 -1.83 -14.48 20.66
N PHE A 608 -2.77 -13.56 20.38
CA PHE A 608 -3.50 -13.50 19.10
C PHE A 608 -3.05 -12.34 18.22
N ASN A 609 -3.30 -11.11 18.64
CA ASN A 609 -2.76 -9.94 17.97
C ASN A 609 -1.88 -9.13 18.94
N PHE A 610 -0.86 -8.45 18.43
CA PHE A 610 0.01 -7.60 19.24
C PHE A 610 0.31 -6.29 18.56
N VAL A 611 0.76 -5.32 19.34
CA VAL A 611 1.08 -3.97 18.85
C VAL A 611 2.53 -3.59 19.14
N SER A 612 3.09 -2.77 18.23
CA SER A 612 4.42 -2.17 18.41
C SER A 612 4.43 -0.71 17.94
N THR A 613 5.48 0.01 18.28
CA THR A 613 5.69 1.40 17.83
C THR A 613 6.35 1.48 16.46
N ALA A 614 6.57 0.36 15.77
CA ALA A 614 7.16 0.35 14.44
C ALA A 614 6.35 1.24 13.48
N ASP A 615 7.06 2.10 12.76
CA ASP A 615 6.49 3.07 11.83
C ASP A 615 6.03 2.37 10.55
N ILE A 616 4.72 2.19 10.40
CA ILE A 616 4.12 1.52 9.23
C ILE A 616 2.99 2.36 8.63
N ILE A 617 2.71 2.11 7.36
CA ILE A 617 1.53 2.61 6.65
C ILE A 617 0.93 1.53 5.77
N GLY A 618 -0.20 1.83 5.11
CA GLY A 618 -0.78 0.97 4.08
C GLY A 618 0.25 0.52 3.05
N GLY A 619 0.23 -0.77 2.66
CA GLY A 619 1.26 -1.45 1.89
C GLY A 619 2.18 -2.33 2.75
N ASN A 620 2.32 -2.04 4.07
CA ASN A 620 2.97 -2.96 5.01
C ASN A 620 2.10 -4.19 5.37
N SER A 621 0.84 -4.21 4.99
CA SER A 621 0.01 -5.42 5.11
C SER A 621 0.74 -6.64 4.55
N GLY A 622 0.88 -7.72 5.34
CA GLY A 622 1.64 -8.92 5.00
C GLY A 622 3.15 -8.83 5.24
N SER A 623 3.65 -7.70 5.77
CA SER A 623 5.06 -7.60 6.16
C SER A 623 5.37 -8.55 7.31
N PRO A 624 6.47 -9.34 7.21
CA PRO A 624 6.95 -10.10 8.34
C PRO A 624 7.41 -9.17 9.46
N VAL A 625 7.11 -9.57 10.69
CA VAL A 625 7.70 -9.01 11.90
C VAL A 625 8.73 -9.99 12.40
N VAL A 626 9.99 -9.55 12.54
CA VAL A 626 11.07 -10.42 12.98
C VAL A 626 11.73 -9.92 14.27
N ASN A 627 12.32 -10.84 15.04
CA ASN A 627 13.14 -10.52 16.19
C ASN A 627 14.59 -10.19 15.77
N ARG A 628 15.49 -9.95 16.75
CA ARG A 628 16.92 -9.67 16.51
C ARG A 628 17.66 -10.80 15.81
N ALA A 629 17.20 -12.03 15.98
CA ALA A 629 17.79 -13.20 15.29
C ALA A 629 17.33 -13.32 13.84
N GLY A 630 16.34 -12.52 13.40
CA GLY A 630 15.73 -12.61 12.07
C GLY A 630 14.63 -13.68 12.00
N GLU A 631 14.16 -14.19 13.14
CA GLU A 631 13.06 -15.17 13.19
C GLU A 631 11.70 -14.48 13.12
N LEU A 632 10.75 -15.09 12.42
CA LEU A 632 9.39 -14.60 12.25
C LEU A 632 8.61 -14.70 13.57
N VAL A 633 8.20 -13.56 14.11
CA VAL A 633 7.42 -13.46 15.37
C VAL A 633 5.99 -12.97 15.13
N GLY A 634 5.68 -12.44 13.95
CA GLY A 634 4.35 -11.96 13.61
C GLY A 634 4.23 -11.48 12.17
N LEU A 635 3.03 -11.03 11.84
CA LEU A 635 2.62 -10.58 10.51
C LEU A 635 1.84 -9.27 10.64
N ILE A 636 2.36 -8.16 10.10
CA ILE A 636 1.62 -6.89 10.07
C ILE A 636 0.34 -7.05 9.25
N PHE A 637 -0.78 -6.58 9.79
CA PHE A 637 -2.02 -6.54 9.02
C PHE A 637 -2.74 -5.19 9.10
N ASP A 638 -2.46 -4.37 10.13
CA ASP A 638 -3.16 -3.12 10.34
C ASP A 638 -2.29 -2.10 11.12
N GLY A 639 -2.82 -0.91 11.30
CA GLY A 639 -2.42 0.08 12.29
C GLY A 639 -3.67 0.56 13.03
N ASN A 640 -3.54 1.04 14.27
CA ASN A 640 -4.69 1.66 14.93
C ASN A 640 -5.04 3.02 14.29
N VAL A 641 -6.24 3.54 14.57
CA VAL A 641 -6.73 4.79 13.95
C VAL A 641 -5.79 5.97 14.19
N GLN A 642 -5.10 6.01 15.33
CA GLN A 642 -4.12 7.04 15.68
C GLN A 642 -2.87 7.00 14.79
N SER A 643 -2.56 5.87 14.15
CA SER A 643 -1.44 5.74 13.22
C SER A 643 -1.71 6.31 11.82
N LEU A 644 -2.97 6.57 11.47
CA LEU A 644 -3.37 6.95 10.10
C LEU A 644 -2.86 8.33 9.67
N SER A 645 -2.54 9.23 10.61
CA SER A 645 -1.82 10.49 10.32
C SER A 645 -0.39 10.28 9.83
N GLY A 646 0.17 9.09 10.04
CA GLY A 646 1.55 8.71 9.72
C GLY A 646 1.97 8.90 8.27
N ASN A 647 1.01 9.01 7.33
CA ASN A 647 1.30 9.42 5.96
C ASN A 647 1.95 10.80 5.86
N TYR A 648 1.63 11.71 6.76
CA TYR A 648 2.10 13.10 6.77
C TYR A 648 2.96 13.43 7.97
N ILE A 649 2.63 12.89 9.13
CA ILE A 649 3.29 13.19 10.41
C ILE A 649 3.27 11.93 11.28
N TYR A 650 4.44 11.49 11.72
CA TYR A 650 4.55 10.36 12.65
C TYR A 650 4.31 10.80 14.09
N THR A 651 3.70 9.92 14.87
CA THR A 651 3.56 10.04 16.34
C THR A 651 3.58 8.65 16.96
N ASP A 652 4.17 8.52 18.15
CA ASP A 652 4.24 7.25 18.90
C ASP A 652 3.46 7.28 20.22
N LYS A 653 2.76 8.39 20.52
CA LYS A 653 1.98 8.50 21.76
C LYS A 653 0.95 7.37 21.89
N GLN A 654 0.11 7.21 20.85
CA GLN A 654 -0.93 6.19 20.79
C GLN A 654 -0.89 5.38 19.48
N ALA A 655 -0.20 5.89 18.45
CA ALA A 655 -0.09 5.20 17.18
C ALA A 655 0.67 3.89 17.34
N ARG A 656 0.08 2.80 16.83
CA ARG A 656 0.65 1.45 16.89
C ARG A 656 0.44 0.70 15.58
N SER A 657 1.44 -0.06 15.19
CA SER A 657 1.28 -1.14 14.21
C SER A 657 0.59 -2.32 14.88
N VAL A 658 -0.27 -3.03 14.14
CA VAL A 658 -1.02 -4.19 14.63
C VAL A 658 -0.61 -5.42 13.83
N SER A 659 -0.28 -6.51 14.54
CA SER A 659 0.25 -7.74 13.96
C SER A 659 -0.52 -8.97 14.42
N VAL A 660 -0.64 -9.97 13.53
CA VAL A 660 -1.02 -11.33 13.95
C VAL A 660 0.20 -12.01 14.58
N HIS A 661 0.03 -12.59 15.74
CA HIS A 661 1.11 -13.26 16.46
C HIS A 661 1.43 -14.63 15.82
N SER A 662 2.72 -14.93 15.64
CA SER A 662 3.15 -16.21 15.01
C SER A 662 2.60 -17.45 15.70
N SER A 663 2.47 -17.44 17.04
CA SER A 663 1.89 -18.55 17.80
C SER A 663 0.42 -18.78 17.46
N ALA A 664 -0.38 -17.72 17.25
CA ALA A 664 -1.79 -17.86 16.87
C ALA A 664 -1.96 -18.46 15.47
N ILE A 665 -1.12 -18.05 14.51
CA ILE A 665 -1.14 -18.63 13.16
C ILE A 665 -0.83 -20.12 13.25
N ARG A 666 0.22 -20.50 13.98
CA ARG A 666 0.63 -21.90 14.14
C ARG A 666 -0.44 -22.73 14.85
N GLU A 667 -1.02 -22.22 15.93
CA GLU A 667 -2.08 -22.93 16.67
C GLU A 667 -3.35 -23.09 15.83
N ALA A 668 -3.73 -22.07 15.06
CA ALA A 668 -4.86 -22.18 14.16
C ALA A 668 -4.61 -23.23 13.07
N LEU A 669 -3.45 -23.21 12.41
CA LEU A 669 -3.06 -24.23 11.42
C LEU A 669 -3.15 -25.65 11.98
N GLN A 670 -2.66 -25.89 13.21
CA GLN A 670 -2.67 -27.21 13.86
C GLN A 670 -4.07 -27.61 14.34
N THR A 671 -4.69 -26.75 15.16
CA THR A 671 -5.86 -27.12 15.97
C THR A 671 -7.18 -26.88 15.26
N VAL A 672 -7.27 -25.81 14.46
CA VAL A 672 -8.52 -25.47 13.74
C VAL A 672 -8.57 -26.13 12.37
N TYR A 673 -7.48 -26.04 11.61
CA TYR A 673 -7.46 -26.44 10.19
C TYR A 673 -6.82 -27.81 9.95
N GLY A 674 -6.09 -28.40 10.91
CA GLY A 674 -5.40 -29.70 10.73
C GLY A 674 -4.36 -29.66 9.59
N ALA A 675 -3.67 -28.53 9.44
CA ALA A 675 -2.70 -28.28 8.37
C ALA A 675 -1.29 -28.84 8.72
N ASP A 676 -1.22 -30.11 9.14
CA ASP A 676 0.01 -30.77 9.63
C ASP A 676 1.17 -30.70 8.60
N GLY A 677 0.84 -30.75 7.30
CA GLY A 677 1.82 -30.65 6.23
C GLY A 677 2.56 -29.31 6.24
N ILE A 678 1.80 -28.21 6.37
CA ILE A 678 2.35 -26.84 6.45
C ILE A 678 3.17 -26.71 7.74
N VAL A 679 2.61 -27.10 8.90
CA VAL A 679 3.29 -26.97 10.20
C VAL A 679 4.61 -27.74 10.22
N LYS A 680 4.66 -28.92 9.62
CA LYS A 680 5.90 -29.71 9.49
C LYS A 680 6.92 -29.02 8.58
N GLU A 681 6.47 -28.34 7.55
CA GLU A 681 7.35 -27.59 6.64
C GLU A 681 7.94 -26.35 7.32
N LEU A 682 7.16 -25.64 8.15
CA LEU A 682 7.62 -24.50 8.95
C LEU A 682 8.65 -24.85 10.04
N GLY A 683 8.70 -26.08 10.48
CA GLY A 683 9.65 -26.58 11.49
C GLY A 683 10.96 -27.12 10.92
N LYS A 684 11.17 -27.02 9.61
CA LYS A 684 12.40 -27.47 8.94
C LYS A 684 13.30 -26.28 8.59
#